data_69858355e52acd51aa0aba87eaee1481
#
_entry.id   69858355e52acd51aa0aba87eaee1481
#
_cell.length_a   1.000
_cell.length_b   1.000
_cell.length_c   1.000
_cell.angle_alpha   90.00
_cell.angle_beta   90.00
_cell.angle_gamma   90.00
#
_symmetry.space_group_name_H-M   'P 1'
#
loop_
_entity.id
_entity.type
_entity.pdbx_description
1 polymer ?
#
loop_
_entity_poly.entity_id
_entity_poly.type
_entity_poly.pdbx_seq_one_letter_code
_entity_poly.pdbx_strand_id
1 'polypeptide(L)'
;RERMNVRDNEVFTPIDLINAKTISSVINSFFGTNALSQFMDQTNPLAEITHKRRISALGPGGLTRERAGFEVRDVHSTHYGRVCPIETPEGPNIGLINSLALYARLNEYGFLETPYRKVVDGVATKEIHYLSAIEEGKYIIAQANAEMDDNGRLTQELVSARDNGETILASPERIQYMDVAPAQIVSCAAALIPFLEHDDANRALMGANMQRQGVPCLRPEKPVVGTGIERTVAVDSKTAVQARRGGVVDYVDANRVVIRVNDDESVAGETGVDIYNLQKFTRSNQSTNINQRPIVVKGDHVAVGDVLADGASTDTGELALGQNMLIAFMPWNGYNYEDSVLISERVVADDRYTSIHIEELSVVSRDTKLGPEEITRDISNLSESQLARLDDSGIVFIGAEVKAGDVLVGKVTPKGETQLTPEEKLLRVIFGEKASDVKDTSLRVPSGMTGTVIDVQVFTRDGVKRDKRAESIIADALKRYRRDLDDQLRIVERDSFDRLRRQLAGHKVVSTMKFDGLPADGVLTPEFLASVQGYDLFGLRMEEEVAQHCIDLTKQAIEHTREDNARKYEIKNDKLTRGDELPPGVLKMVKVYIAERRRLQPGDKMAGRHGNKGVVSKICPVEDMPYMADGRPADIVLNPLGVPSRMNIGQVLEVHLGWAAKGLGWRIEKMLKTETARQIRAFLNEIYNRTGKHEDLDSLSDEELMRMARNLQNGVPFATPVFDGANEEQIRMMLDLAFPDDEAQRLQLTSSKTQATLYDGRTGDAFERPVTVGYMHYLKLHHLVDDKMHARSTGPYSLVTQQPLGGKAQFGGQRFGEMEVWALEAYGAAYVLQEMLTVKSDDVNGRTKMYENIVKGEHKIEAGMPESFNVLVKEIRSLGIDIDLVKN
;
A
#
# COMPACT_ATOMS: atom_id res chain seq x y z
N ARG A 1 -16.64 17.49 -41.39
CA ARG A 1 -17.37 17.41 -42.66
C ARG A 1 -18.87 17.24 -42.48
N GLU A 2 -19.34 16.34 -41.63
CA GLU A 2 -20.80 16.14 -41.40
C GLU A 2 -21.51 17.38 -40.91
N ARG A 3 -20.91 18.11 -39.96
CA ARG A 3 -21.48 19.38 -39.43
C ARG A 3 -21.36 20.56 -40.38
N MET A 4 -20.49 20.52 -41.39
CA MET A 4 -20.39 21.52 -42.42
C MET A 4 -21.48 21.40 -43.49
N ASN A 5 -22.16 20.25 -43.58
CA ASN A 5 -23.16 19.94 -44.58
C ASN A 5 -24.59 20.34 -44.15
N VAL A 6 -24.73 21.49 -43.49
CA VAL A 6 -25.99 22.01 -42.97
C VAL A 6 -26.47 23.17 -43.82
N ARG A 7 -27.77 23.38 -43.84
CA ARG A 7 -28.50 24.35 -44.67
C ARG A 7 -27.98 25.78 -44.49
N ASP A 8 -27.96 26.54 -45.56
CA ASP A 8 -27.39 27.88 -45.74
C ASP A 8 -27.91 29.00 -44.81
N ASN A 9 -28.79 28.73 -43.84
CA ASN A 9 -29.45 29.73 -43.01
C ASN A 9 -29.05 29.75 -41.52
N GLU A 10 -28.08 28.95 -41.11
CA GLU A 10 -27.63 28.90 -39.72
C GLU A 10 -26.27 29.55 -39.54
N VAL A 11 -26.17 30.40 -38.52
CA VAL A 11 -24.86 31.01 -38.12
C VAL A 11 -24.13 30.03 -37.26
N PHE A 12 -22.99 29.53 -37.73
CA PHE A 12 -22.13 28.59 -37.01
C PHE A 12 -20.99 29.32 -36.30
N THR A 13 -20.81 28.98 -35.03
CA THR A 13 -19.59 29.30 -34.31
C THR A 13 -18.59 28.15 -34.48
N PRO A 14 -17.26 28.40 -34.36
CA PRO A 14 -16.27 27.31 -34.41
C PRO A 14 -16.56 26.17 -33.43
N ILE A 15 -17.16 26.46 -32.29
CA ILE A 15 -17.56 25.48 -31.27
C ILE A 15 -18.62 24.52 -31.81
N ASP A 16 -19.58 25.02 -32.61
CA ASP A 16 -20.64 24.19 -33.20
C ASP A 16 -20.12 23.26 -34.30
N LEU A 17 -19.01 23.63 -34.95
CA LEU A 17 -18.38 22.85 -36.02
C LEU A 17 -17.41 21.77 -35.53
N ILE A 18 -16.90 21.90 -34.31
CA ILE A 18 -15.94 20.96 -33.73
C ILE A 18 -16.69 19.92 -32.88
N ASN A 19 -16.51 18.65 -33.22
CA ASN A 19 -17.06 17.55 -32.44
C ASN A 19 -16.05 17.09 -31.37
N ALA A 20 -16.13 17.63 -30.16
CA ALA A 20 -15.28 17.25 -29.05
C ALA A 20 -15.47 15.81 -28.59
N LYS A 21 -16.65 15.22 -28.85
CA LYS A 21 -16.96 13.80 -28.48
C LYS A 21 -16.04 12.79 -29.16
N THR A 22 -15.58 13.08 -30.39
CA THR A 22 -14.66 12.21 -31.14
C THR A 22 -13.32 12.09 -30.39
N ILE A 23 -12.76 13.21 -29.93
CA ILE A 23 -11.50 13.24 -29.19
C ILE A 23 -11.67 12.60 -27.81
N SER A 24 -12.74 12.97 -27.10
CA SER A 24 -13.05 12.39 -25.78
C SER A 24 -13.25 10.88 -25.85
N SER A 25 -13.90 10.39 -26.90
CA SER A 25 -14.11 8.94 -27.10
C SER A 25 -12.79 8.18 -27.28
N VAL A 26 -11.86 8.72 -28.06
CA VAL A 26 -10.53 8.10 -28.26
C VAL A 26 -9.73 8.07 -26.97
N ILE A 27 -9.71 9.16 -26.20
CA ILE A 27 -9.02 9.25 -24.92
C ILE A 27 -9.64 8.28 -23.90
N ASN A 28 -10.97 8.26 -23.79
CA ASN A 28 -11.67 7.36 -22.88
C ASN A 28 -11.48 5.89 -23.25
N SER A 29 -11.45 5.58 -24.53
CA SER A 29 -11.16 4.22 -25.02
C SER A 29 -9.73 3.79 -24.67
N PHE A 30 -8.74 4.67 -24.79
CA PHE A 30 -7.36 4.38 -24.40
C PHE A 30 -7.29 4.05 -22.89
N PHE A 31 -7.80 4.93 -22.03
CA PHE A 31 -7.73 4.72 -20.59
C PHE A 31 -8.63 3.59 -20.07
N GLY A 32 -9.69 3.27 -20.76
CA GLY A 32 -10.67 2.25 -20.33
C GLY A 32 -10.41 0.84 -20.83
N THR A 33 -9.84 0.68 -22.03
CA THR A 33 -9.76 -0.62 -22.73
C THR A 33 -8.35 -1.03 -23.16
N ASN A 34 -7.36 -0.15 -23.11
CA ASN A 34 -5.99 -0.51 -23.47
C ASN A 34 -5.37 -1.45 -22.45
N ALA A 35 -4.72 -2.51 -22.89
CA ALA A 35 -4.06 -3.48 -22.01
C ALA A 35 -2.92 -2.90 -21.15
N LEU A 36 -2.32 -1.78 -21.56
CA LEU A 36 -1.27 -1.09 -20.84
C LEU A 36 -1.80 -0.10 -19.80
N SER A 37 -3.06 0.34 -19.94
CA SER A 37 -3.73 1.15 -18.93
C SER A 37 -4.37 0.24 -17.89
N GLN A 38 -3.79 0.17 -16.70
CA GLN A 38 -4.18 -0.75 -15.64
C GLN A 38 -4.57 0.01 -14.37
N PHE A 39 -5.43 -0.61 -13.57
CA PHE A 39 -5.76 -0.13 -12.23
C PHE A 39 -4.51 -0.23 -11.35
N MET A 40 -4.09 0.88 -10.73
CA MET A 40 -2.84 0.94 -9.99
C MET A 40 -2.87 -0.01 -8.79
N ASP A 41 -1.83 -0.82 -8.65
CA ASP A 41 -1.58 -1.60 -7.45
C ASP A 41 -1.13 -0.65 -6.33
N GLN A 42 -1.94 -0.50 -5.31
CA GLN A 42 -1.81 0.48 -4.24
C GLN A 42 -1.80 -0.16 -2.84
N THR A 43 -1.45 -1.43 -2.75
CA THR A 43 -1.39 -2.15 -1.47
C THR A 43 -0.43 -1.48 -0.49
N ASN A 44 0.75 -1.07 -1.00
CA ASN A 44 1.78 -0.35 -0.25
C ASN A 44 2.58 0.56 -1.19
N PRO A 45 3.43 1.46 -0.69
CA PRO A 45 4.20 2.37 -1.54
C PRO A 45 5.10 1.67 -2.57
N LEU A 46 5.68 0.54 -2.19
CA LEU A 46 6.53 -0.24 -3.09
C LEU A 46 5.73 -0.81 -4.28
N ALA A 47 4.51 -1.27 -4.04
CA ALA A 47 3.63 -1.77 -5.08
C ALA A 47 3.31 -0.70 -6.13
N GLU A 48 3.07 0.54 -5.70
CA GLU A 48 2.85 1.67 -6.59
C GLU A 48 4.06 1.94 -7.48
N ILE A 49 5.25 2.05 -6.91
CA ILE A 49 6.49 2.31 -7.65
C ILE A 49 6.77 1.20 -8.63
N THR A 50 6.67 -0.05 -8.21
CA THR A 50 6.93 -1.21 -9.05
C THR A 50 5.96 -1.28 -10.23
N HIS A 51 4.68 -0.98 -10.01
CA HIS A 51 3.68 -0.94 -11.07
C HIS A 51 3.98 0.13 -12.12
N LYS A 52 4.41 1.32 -11.69
CA LYS A 52 4.78 2.42 -12.60
C LYS A 52 6.06 2.16 -13.39
N ARG A 53 6.95 1.30 -12.91
CA ARG A 53 8.22 0.94 -13.54
C ARG A 53 8.18 -0.40 -14.28
N ARG A 54 6.99 -0.93 -14.57
CA ARG A 54 6.80 -2.23 -15.22
C ARG A 54 6.99 -2.14 -16.72
N ILE A 55 7.65 -3.14 -17.28
CA ILE A 55 7.84 -3.33 -18.72
C ILE A 55 7.04 -4.55 -19.15
N SER A 56 6.13 -4.39 -20.10
CA SER A 56 5.28 -5.47 -20.61
C SER A 56 5.55 -5.74 -22.10
N ALA A 57 5.69 -7.00 -22.45
CA ALA A 57 5.73 -7.44 -23.84
C ALA A 57 4.34 -7.66 -24.46
N LEU A 58 3.30 -7.58 -23.63
CA LEU A 58 1.91 -7.76 -24.02
C LEU A 58 1.27 -6.44 -24.50
N GLY A 59 0.10 -6.52 -25.10
CA GLY A 59 -0.67 -5.35 -25.49
C GLY A 59 -0.67 -5.09 -27.00
N PRO A 60 -1.17 -3.95 -27.46
CA PRO A 60 -1.25 -3.60 -28.88
C PRO A 60 0.13 -3.56 -29.54
N GLY A 61 0.32 -4.33 -30.59
CA GLY A 61 1.61 -4.46 -31.30
C GLY A 61 2.63 -5.37 -30.61
N GLY A 62 2.27 -5.97 -29.47
CA GLY A 62 3.11 -6.90 -28.72
C GLY A 62 2.77 -8.37 -28.95
N LEU A 63 3.32 -9.19 -28.06
CA LEU A 63 3.12 -10.65 -28.08
C LEU A 63 1.82 -11.06 -27.37
N THR A 64 1.33 -12.25 -27.70
CA THR A 64 0.29 -12.92 -26.91
C THR A 64 0.94 -14.02 -26.07
N ARG A 65 0.36 -14.34 -24.91
CA ARG A 65 0.90 -15.38 -23.99
C ARG A 65 1.11 -16.72 -24.68
N GLU A 66 0.20 -17.09 -25.58
CA GLU A 66 0.20 -18.37 -26.30
C GLU A 66 1.28 -18.44 -27.38
N ARG A 67 1.64 -17.29 -27.96
CA ARG A 67 2.65 -17.20 -29.04
C ARG A 67 4.06 -16.96 -28.53
N ALA A 68 4.21 -16.64 -27.25
CA ALA A 68 5.51 -16.40 -26.64
C ALA A 68 6.24 -17.73 -26.38
N GLY A 69 7.34 -17.95 -27.08
CA GLY A 69 8.27 -19.07 -26.83
C GLY A 69 9.24 -18.78 -25.68
N PHE A 70 10.14 -19.72 -25.43
CA PHE A 70 11.18 -19.57 -24.40
C PHE A 70 12.16 -18.43 -24.70
N GLU A 71 12.52 -18.18 -25.96
CA GLU A 71 13.49 -17.14 -26.35
C GLU A 71 13.12 -15.75 -25.84
N VAL A 72 11.85 -15.35 -25.94
CA VAL A 72 11.36 -14.04 -25.52
C VAL A 72 11.20 -13.91 -24.00
N ARG A 73 11.19 -15.04 -23.30
CA ARG A 73 11.05 -15.11 -21.83
C ARG A 73 12.39 -15.21 -21.12
N ASP A 74 13.46 -15.54 -21.82
CA ASP A 74 14.78 -15.70 -21.25
C ASP A 74 15.47 -14.37 -20.96
N VAL A 75 16.37 -14.37 -20.00
CA VAL A 75 17.24 -13.24 -19.70
C VAL A 75 18.33 -13.17 -20.78
N HIS A 76 18.46 -12.03 -21.44
CA HIS A 76 19.46 -11.76 -22.44
C HIS A 76 20.60 -10.90 -21.88
N SER A 77 21.81 -11.00 -22.41
CA SER A 77 22.95 -10.22 -21.97
C SER A 77 22.76 -8.70 -22.09
N THR A 78 21.90 -8.24 -23.01
CA THR A 78 21.54 -6.83 -23.19
C THR A 78 20.61 -6.32 -22.09
N HIS A 79 20.05 -7.18 -21.26
CA HIS A 79 19.24 -6.80 -20.09
C HIS A 79 20.08 -6.20 -18.94
N TYR A 80 21.37 -6.37 -18.97
CA TYR A 80 22.28 -5.92 -17.92
C TYR A 80 22.13 -4.40 -17.66
N GLY A 81 21.79 -4.06 -16.42
CA GLY A 81 21.57 -2.68 -16.00
C GLY A 81 20.29 -2.00 -16.56
N ARG A 82 19.50 -2.68 -17.39
CA ARG A 82 18.27 -2.16 -18.04
C ARG A 82 17.02 -2.80 -17.52
N VAL A 83 17.00 -4.11 -17.46
CA VAL A 83 15.86 -4.93 -17.02
C VAL A 83 16.31 -5.84 -15.87
N CYS A 84 15.55 -5.85 -14.78
CA CYS A 84 15.86 -6.72 -13.65
C CYS A 84 15.73 -8.20 -14.05
N PRO A 85 16.74 -9.04 -13.79
CA PRO A 85 16.68 -10.47 -14.11
C PRO A 85 15.86 -11.29 -13.11
N ILE A 86 15.51 -10.72 -11.96
CA ILE A 86 14.90 -11.42 -10.82
C ILE A 86 13.40 -11.16 -10.75
N GLU A 87 12.97 -9.91 -10.84
CA GLU A 87 11.57 -9.53 -10.65
C GLU A 87 10.77 -9.79 -11.92
N THR A 88 9.97 -10.86 -11.89
CA THR A 88 9.02 -11.23 -12.95
C THR A 88 7.87 -12.02 -12.31
N PRO A 89 6.63 -12.01 -12.85
CA PRO A 89 5.57 -12.85 -12.35
C PRO A 89 5.92 -14.35 -12.44
N GLU A 90 5.38 -15.13 -11.52
CA GLU A 90 5.33 -16.59 -11.64
C GLU A 90 4.11 -16.99 -12.47
N GLY A 91 4.25 -17.97 -13.33
CA GLY A 91 3.15 -18.51 -14.13
C GLY A 91 3.16 -18.11 -15.60
N PRO A 92 1.99 -17.94 -16.25
CA PRO A 92 1.90 -17.76 -17.72
C PRO A 92 2.62 -16.52 -18.26
N ASN A 93 2.80 -15.51 -17.44
CA ASN A 93 3.42 -14.23 -17.82
C ASN A 93 4.91 -14.15 -17.49
N ILE A 94 5.53 -15.24 -17.10
CA ILE A 94 6.96 -15.24 -16.73
C ILE A 94 7.81 -14.76 -17.91
N GLY A 95 8.73 -13.82 -17.65
CA GLY A 95 9.60 -13.25 -18.66
C GLY A 95 8.95 -12.27 -19.64
N LEU A 96 7.61 -12.20 -19.71
CA LEU A 96 6.88 -11.25 -20.53
C LEU A 96 6.61 -9.93 -19.85
N ILE A 97 6.50 -9.97 -18.54
CA ILE A 97 6.31 -8.77 -17.69
C ILE A 97 7.55 -8.67 -16.79
N ASN A 98 8.32 -7.62 -16.99
CA ASN A 98 9.56 -7.37 -16.26
C ASN A 98 9.53 -5.99 -15.59
N SER A 99 10.52 -5.70 -14.79
CA SER A 99 10.69 -4.41 -14.12
C SER A 99 11.95 -3.71 -14.60
N LEU A 100 11.88 -2.38 -14.71
CA LEU A 100 13.00 -1.53 -15.05
C LEU A 100 14.07 -1.59 -13.94
N ALA A 101 15.33 -1.68 -14.30
CA ALA A 101 16.43 -1.62 -13.33
C ALA A 101 16.53 -0.23 -12.68
N LEU A 102 17.20 -0.15 -11.52
CA LEU A 102 17.24 1.06 -10.69
C LEU A 102 17.69 2.33 -11.43
N TYR A 103 18.75 2.24 -12.21
CA TYR A 103 19.36 3.40 -12.89
C TYR A 103 19.02 3.49 -14.37
N ALA A 104 18.26 2.56 -14.90
CA ALA A 104 17.86 2.55 -16.29
C ALA A 104 16.90 3.70 -16.61
N ARG A 105 17.04 4.26 -17.80
CA ARG A 105 16.12 5.27 -18.35
C ARG A 105 15.83 5.00 -19.81
N LEU A 106 14.81 5.65 -20.33
CA LEU A 106 14.50 5.64 -21.77
C LEU A 106 15.18 6.82 -22.47
N ASN A 107 15.74 6.57 -23.66
CA ASN A 107 16.22 7.64 -24.52
C ASN A 107 15.09 8.25 -25.38
N GLU A 108 15.41 9.23 -26.20
CA GLU A 108 14.46 9.90 -27.12
C GLU A 108 13.84 8.94 -28.14
N TYR A 109 14.53 7.85 -28.47
CA TYR A 109 14.07 6.83 -29.43
C TYR A 109 13.31 5.66 -28.79
N GLY A 110 13.17 5.66 -27.47
CA GLY A 110 12.50 4.59 -26.71
C GLY A 110 13.39 3.40 -26.34
N PHE A 111 14.71 3.47 -26.56
CA PHE A 111 15.65 2.43 -26.11
C PHE A 111 16.01 2.62 -24.63
N LEU A 112 16.24 1.51 -23.95
CA LEU A 112 16.73 1.51 -22.57
C LEU A 112 18.23 1.80 -22.53
N GLU A 113 18.61 2.75 -21.69
CA GLU A 113 19.99 3.13 -21.42
C GLU A 113 20.34 2.89 -19.97
N THR A 114 21.61 2.55 -19.72
CA THR A 114 22.17 2.38 -18.38
C THR A 114 23.39 3.26 -18.19
N PRO A 115 23.65 3.83 -17.00
CA PRO A 115 24.79 4.68 -16.77
C PRO A 115 26.07 3.90 -16.57
N TYR A 116 27.17 4.44 -17.08
CA TYR A 116 28.53 3.97 -16.87
C TYR A 116 29.48 5.13 -16.59
N ARG A 117 30.46 4.88 -15.75
CA ARG A 117 31.55 5.82 -15.48
C ARG A 117 32.62 5.68 -16.55
N LYS A 118 33.09 6.79 -17.11
CA LYS A 118 34.18 6.76 -18.06
C LYS A 118 35.50 6.48 -17.37
N VAL A 119 36.28 5.56 -17.94
CA VAL A 119 37.64 5.22 -17.50
C VAL A 119 38.62 5.68 -18.55
N VAL A 120 39.62 6.49 -18.15
CA VAL A 120 40.69 6.96 -19.00
C VAL A 120 42.02 6.48 -18.41
N ASP A 121 42.82 5.74 -19.19
CA ASP A 121 44.13 5.25 -18.79
C ASP A 121 44.15 4.52 -17.43
N GLY A 122 43.13 3.71 -17.15
CA GLY A 122 43.00 2.98 -15.91
C GLY A 122 42.55 3.80 -14.70
N VAL A 123 42.15 5.06 -14.90
CA VAL A 123 41.56 5.92 -13.85
C VAL A 123 40.08 6.14 -14.11
N ALA A 124 39.24 5.76 -13.15
CA ALA A 124 37.81 6.02 -13.22
C ALA A 124 37.53 7.51 -12.96
N THR A 125 36.88 8.16 -13.92
CA THR A 125 36.45 9.55 -13.78
C THR A 125 35.08 9.67 -13.15
N LYS A 126 34.67 10.88 -12.76
CA LYS A 126 33.32 11.16 -12.27
C LYS A 126 32.30 11.41 -13.39
N GLU A 127 32.76 11.36 -14.66
CA GLU A 127 31.92 11.57 -15.84
C GLU A 127 31.04 10.34 -16.08
N ILE A 128 29.72 10.54 -16.16
CA ILE A 128 28.75 9.47 -16.34
C ILE A 128 28.13 9.58 -17.73
N HIS A 129 28.19 8.49 -18.48
CA HIS A 129 27.56 8.38 -19.80
C HIS A 129 26.48 7.32 -19.77
N TYR A 130 25.34 7.62 -20.37
CA TYR A 130 24.26 6.66 -20.56
C TYR A 130 24.43 5.99 -21.91
N LEU A 131 24.57 4.67 -21.93
CA LEU A 131 24.79 3.88 -23.13
C LEU A 131 23.59 2.95 -23.40
N SER A 132 23.17 2.91 -24.67
CA SER A 132 22.26 1.88 -25.15
C SER A 132 22.98 0.53 -25.35
N ALA A 133 22.25 -0.54 -25.54
CA ALA A 133 22.85 -1.88 -25.73
C ALA A 133 23.75 -1.96 -26.98
N ILE A 134 23.45 -1.23 -28.02
CA ILE A 134 24.24 -1.16 -29.27
C ILE A 134 25.56 -0.45 -29.02
N GLU A 135 25.54 0.66 -28.30
CA GLU A 135 26.73 1.44 -27.96
C GLU A 135 27.63 0.68 -26.97
N GLU A 136 27.02 0.04 -25.98
CA GLU A 136 27.73 -0.77 -24.97
C GLU A 136 28.57 -1.89 -25.58
N GLY A 137 28.06 -2.55 -26.62
CA GLY A 137 28.77 -3.64 -27.29
C GLY A 137 30.12 -3.26 -27.92
N LYS A 138 30.41 -1.97 -28.04
CA LYS A 138 31.68 -1.48 -28.62
C LYS A 138 32.78 -1.28 -27.58
N TYR A 139 32.46 -1.33 -26.29
CA TYR A 139 33.36 -0.96 -25.21
C TYR A 139 33.58 -2.12 -24.24
N ILE A 140 34.75 -2.11 -23.61
CA ILE A 140 35.07 -3.02 -22.50
C ILE A 140 34.69 -2.32 -21.20
N ILE A 141 33.84 -2.96 -20.41
CA ILE A 141 33.23 -2.37 -19.22
C ILE A 141 33.62 -3.19 -17.99
N ALA A 142 34.31 -2.56 -17.04
CA ALA A 142 34.66 -3.16 -15.75
C ALA A 142 33.45 -3.24 -14.82
N GLN A 143 33.50 -4.19 -13.88
CA GLN A 143 32.48 -4.28 -12.82
C GLN A 143 32.71 -3.22 -11.74
N ALA A 144 31.63 -2.84 -11.05
CA ALA A 144 31.67 -1.81 -10.01
C ALA A 144 32.49 -2.18 -8.76
N ASN A 145 32.68 -3.48 -8.49
CA ASN A 145 33.45 -3.99 -7.36
C ASN A 145 34.96 -4.10 -7.61
N ALA A 146 35.46 -3.60 -8.75
CA ALA A 146 36.91 -3.57 -9.02
C ALA A 146 37.62 -2.69 -7.96
N GLU A 147 38.76 -3.17 -7.49
CA GLU A 147 39.58 -2.44 -6.51
C GLU A 147 40.15 -1.16 -7.10
N MET A 148 39.98 -0.07 -6.42
CA MET A 148 40.44 1.26 -6.82
C MET A 148 41.15 1.97 -5.67
N ASP A 149 42.14 2.78 -6.00
CA ASP A 149 42.75 3.73 -5.07
C ASP A 149 41.79 4.92 -4.80
N ASP A 150 42.11 5.73 -3.79
CA ASP A 150 41.41 6.96 -3.43
C ASP A 150 41.32 7.97 -4.61
N ASN A 151 42.25 7.88 -5.57
CA ASN A 151 42.26 8.68 -6.79
C ASN A 151 41.43 8.07 -7.94
N GLY A 152 40.79 6.94 -7.72
CA GLY A 152 40.00 6.23 -8.75
C GLY A 152 40.81 5.39 -9.72
N ARG A 153 42.09 5.12 -9.44
CA ARG A 153 42.93 4.24 -10.27
C ARG A 153 42.65 2.76 -9.96
N LEU A 154 42.51 1.96 -11.00
CA LEU A 154 42.39 0.50 -10.87
C LEU A 154 43.74 -0.11 -10.44
N THR A 155 43.78 -0.84 -9.33
CA THR A 155 45.00 -1.37 -8.72
C THR A 155 45.32 -2.79 -9.14
N GLN A 156 44.36 -3.55 -9.64
CA GLN A 156 44.58 -4.95 -10.08
C GLN A 156 45.24 -5.01 -11.45
N GLU A 157 46.12 -5.96 -11.64
CA GLU A 157 46.77 -6.21 -12.94
C GLU A 157 45.78 -6.69 -14.01
N LEU A 158 44.81 -7.54 -13.62
CA LEU A 158 43.75 -8.03 -14.46
C LEU A 158 42.41 -7.77 -13.77
N VAL A 159 41.55 -6.99 -14.39
CA VAL A 159 40.24 -6.63 -13.90
C VAL A 159 39.15 -7.42 -14.63
N SER A 160 38.20 -7.97 -13.90
CA SER A 160 37.04 -8.62 -14.51
C SER A 160 36.18 -7.57 -15.24
N ALA A 161 35.99 -7.82 -16.53
CA ALA A 161 35.24 -6.91 -17.40
C ALA A 161 34.31 -7.69 -18.34
N ARG A 162 33.42 -6.95 -19.00
CA ARG A 162 32.53 -7.46 -20.05
C ARG A 162 32.91 -6.89 -21.38
N ASP A 163 32.99 -7.76 -22.38
CA ASP A 163 33.15 -7.39 -23.79
C ASP A 163 32.06 -8.08 -24.60
N ASN A 164 31.14 -7.26 -25.13
CA ASN A 164 29.97 -7.70 -25.92
C ASN A 164 29.19 -8.88 -25.30
N GLY A 165 28.95 -8.82 -24.00
CA GLY A 165 28.22 -9.86 -23.25
C GLY A 165 29.04 -11.03 -22.72
N GLU A 166 30.32 -11.14 -23.08
CA GLU A 166 31.24 -12.14 -22.55
C GLU A 166 32.08 -11.59 -21.40
N THR A 167 32.28 -12.40 -20.38
CA THR A 167 33.13 -12.03 -19.24
C THR A 167 34.61 -12.31 -19.60
N ILE A 168 35.43 -11.29 -19.52
CA ILE A 168 36.87 -11.36 -19.79
C ILE A 168 37.68 -10.79 -18.63
N LEU A 169 38.95 -11.14 -18.59
CA LEU A 169 39.95 -10.46 -17.76
C LEU A 169 40.76 -9.50 -18.65
N ALA A 170 40.71 -8.24 -18.35
CA ALA A 170 41.35 -7.19 -19.12
C ALA A 170 42.34 -6.38 -18.26
N SER A 171 43.42 -5.89 -18.87
CA SER A 171 44.30 -4.94 -18.20
C SER A 171 43.60 -3.60 -18.00
N PRO A 172 43.92 -2.83 -16.94
CA PRO A 172 43.28 -1.57 -16.67
C PRO A 172 43.32 -0.55 -17.82
N GLU A 173 44.32 -0.60 -18.65
CA GLU A 173 44.50 0.29 -19.81
C GLU A 173 43.50 0.03 -20.94
N ARG A 174 42.98 -1.20 -21.04
CA ARG A 174 41.98 -1.57 -22.07
C ARG A 174 40.56 -1.23 -21.69
N ILE A 175 40.31 -0.96 -20.41
CA ILE A 175 38.97 -0.69 -19.89
C ILE A 175 38.55 0.75 -20.27
N GLN A 176 37.38 0.89 -20.85
CA GLN A 176 36.85 2.18 -21.34
C GLN A 176 35.74 2.74 -20.46
N TYR A 177 34.97 1.85 -19.82
CA TYR A 177 33.89 2.22 -18.91
C TYR A 177 33.86 1.30 -17.69
N MET A 178 33.20 1.73 -16.66
CA MET A 178 32.99 0.99 -15.42
C MET A 178 31.55 1.16 -14.95
N ASP A 179 30.98 0.12 -14.34
CA ASP A 179 29.65 0.19 -13.73
C ASP A 179 29.62 1.24 -12.60
N VAL A 180 28.50 1.93 -12.45
CA VAL A 180 28.32 2.96 -11.42
C VAL A 180 28.16 2.34 -10.03
N ALA A 181 27.32 1.31 -9.90
CA ALA A 181 27.05 0.62 -8.65
C ALA A 181 26.74 -0.86 -8.88
N PRO A 182 27.04 -1.73 -7.93
CA PRO A 182 26.71 -3.15 -8.05
C PRO A 182 25.20 -3.41 -8.14
N ALA A 183 24.40 -2.61 -7.48
CA ALA A 183 22.93 -2.72 -7.45
C ALA A 183 22.25 -2.25 -8.74
N GLN A 184 22.97 -1.75 -9.74
CA GLN A 184 22.37 -1.22 -10.96
C GLN A 184 21.62 -2.26 -11.81
N ILE A 185 21.86 -3.55 -11.59
CA ILE A 185 21.25 -4.64 -12.37
C ILE A 185 19.85 -5.04 -11.89
N VAL A 186 19.46 -4.65 -10.69
CA VAL A 186 18.21 -5.08 -10.04
C VAL A 186 17.17 -3.96 -10.01
N SER A 187 15.91 -4.35 -9.89
CA SER A 187 14.77 -3.42 -9.71
C SER A 187 14.65 -2.92 -8.27
N CYS A 188 13.74 -1.98 -8.03
CA CYS A 188 13.47 -1.45 -6.70
C CYS A 188 13.06 -2.53 -5.69
N ALA A 189 12.17 -3.44 -6.06
CA ALA A 189 11.72 -4.50 -5.15
C ALA A 189 12.84 -5.49 -4.82
N ALA A 190 13.63 -5.90 -5.80
CA ALA A 190 14.77 -6.76 -5.58
C ALA A 190 15.88 -6.07 -4.78
N ALA A 191 16.08 -4.77 -4.97
CA ALA A 191 17.08 -4.00 -4.25
C ALA A 191 16.76 -3.77 -2.75
N LEU A 192 15.54 -4.05 -2.32
CA LEU A 192 15.13 -3.99 -0.91
C LEU A 192 15.42 -5.27 -0.12
N ILE A 193 15.89 -6.33 -0.78
CA ILE A 193 16.21 -7.60 -0.14
C ILE A 193 17.65 -7.54 0.39
N PRO A 194 17.88 -7.55 1.70
CA PRO A 194 19.24 -7.61 2.24
C PRO A 194 19.86 -8.99 1.97
N PHE A 195 21.15 -9.04 1.75
CA PHE A 195 21.89 -10.28 1.42
C PHE A 195 21.32 -11.04 0.20
N LEU A 196 20.87 -10.30 -0.80
CA LEU A 196 20.33 -10.89 -2.04
C LEU A 196 21.34 -11.79 -2.75
N GLU A 197 22.62 -11.46 -2.69
CA GLU A 197 23.73 -12.23 -3.24
C GLU A 197 23.89 -13.64 -2.65
N HIS A 198 23.30 -13.90 -1.50
CA HIS A 198 23.31 -15.19 -0.80
C HIS A 198 22.04 -16.01 -1.01
N ASP A 199 21.07 -15.49 -1.74
CA ASP A 199 19.80 -16.15 -2.04
C ASP A 199 19.81 -16.74 -3.45
N ASP A 200 19.19 -17.91 -3.61
CA ASP A 200 18.91 -18.46 -4.93
C ASP A 200 17.95 -17.56 -5.71
N ALA A 201 18.16 -17.46 -7.03
CA ALA A 201 17.37 -16.57 -7.89
C ALA A 201 15.85 -16.86 -7.83
N ASN A 202 15.46 -18.13 -7.74
CA ASN A 202 14.05 -18.51 -7.62
C ASN A 202 13.41 -17.95 -6.35
N ARG A 203 14.14 -18.01 -5.24
CA ARG A 203 13.63 -17.47 -3.95
C ARG A 203 13.67 -15.95 -3.89
N ALA A 204 14.67 -15.32 -4.48
CA ALA A 204 14.73 -13.88 -4.62
C ALA A 204 13.55 -13.32 -5.45
N LEU A 205 13.17 -14.00 -6.53
CA LEU A 205 11.98 -13.69 -7.33
C LEU A 205 10.72 -13.74 -6.47
N MET A 206 10.53 -14.80 -5.70
CA MET A 206 9.39 -14.93 -4.79
C MET A 206 9.40 -13.82 -3.72
N GLY A 207 10.55 -13.54 -3.13
CA GLY A 207 10.72 -12.47 -2.14
C GLY A 207 10.41 -11.09 -2.70
N ALA A 208 10.89 -10.75 -3.88
CA ALA A 208 10.60 -9.49 -4.55
C ALA A 208 9.09 -9.33 -4.84
N ASN A 209 8.44 -10.37 -5.31
CA ASN A 209 7.00 -10.37 -5.57
C ASN A 209 6.18 -10.26 -4.30
N MET A 210 6.56 -10.93 -3.21
CA MET A 210 5.82 -10.90 -1.95
C MET A 210 5.97 -9.58 -1.20
N GLN A 211 7.08 -8.86 -1.31
CA GLN A 211 7.21 -7.52 -0.73
C GLN A 211 6.13 -6.55 -1.25
N ARG A 212 5.72 -6.68 -2.50
CA ARG A 212 4.63 -5.88 -3.09
C ARG A 212 3.25 -6.20 -2.52
N GLN A 213 3.09 -7.34 -1.87
CA GLN A 213 1.82 -7.80 -1.26
C GLN A 213 1.72 -7.50 0.23
N GLY A 214 2.73 -6.87 0.82
CA GLY A 214 2.76 -6.55 2.24
C GLY A 214 1.64 -5.58 2.64
N VAL A 215 0.85 -5.93 3.65
CA VAL A 215 -0.23 -5.09 4.17
C VAL A 215 0.34 -4.03 5.11
N PRO A 216 -0.07 -2.75 4.99
CA PRO A 216 0.30 -1.73 5.95
C PRO A 216 -0.20 -2.07 7.36
N CYS A 217 0.71 -2.13 8.32
CA CYS A 217 0.37 -2.35 9.72
C CYS A 217 -0.11 -1.06 10.37
N LEU A 218 -0.84 -1.19 11.48
CA LEU A 218 -1.30 -0.05 12.27
C LEU A 218 -0.14 0.80 12.79
N ARG A 219 0.93 0.15 13.23
CA ARG A 219 2.19 0.77 13.64
C ARG A 219 3.33 0.15 12.85
N PRO A 220 3.70 0.70 11.71
CA PRO A 220 4.82 0.17 10.94
C PRO A 220 6.14 0.35 11.72
N GLU A 221 7.05 -0.59 11.55
CA GLU A 221 8.38 -0.55 12.13
C GLU A 221 9.42 -0.69 11.02
N LYS A 222 10.36 0.23 10.95
CA LYS A 222 11.41 0.16 9.93
C LYS A 222 12.28 -1.07 10.13
N PRO A 223 12.78 -1.70 9.06
CA PRO A 223 13.63 -2.87 9.19
C PRO A 223 14.93 -2.51 9.90
N VAL A 224 15.35 -3.37 10.82
CA VAL A 224 16.63 -3.23 11.53
C VAL A 224 17.80 -3.51 10.58
N VAL A 225 17.62 -4.47 9.67
CA VAL A 225 18.55 -4.77 8.59
C VAL A 225 17.89 -4.34 7.28
N GLY A 226 18.39 -3.27 6.69
CA GLY A 226 17.90 -2.72 5.44
C GLY A 226 18.97 -2.62 4.37
N THR A 227 18.64 -2.06 3.22
CA THR A 227 19.54 -1.89 2.08
C THR A 227 19.93 -0.44 1.78
N GLY A 228 19.32 0.52 2.46
CA GLY A 228 19.55 1.95 2.26
C GLY A 228 18.65 2.60 1.19
N ILE A 229 17.85 1.84 0.47
CA ILE A 229 16.93 2.34 -0.56
C ILE A 229 15.55 2.71 0.02
N GLU A 230 15.23 2.24 1.19
CA GLU A 230 13.91 2.41 1.84
C GLU A 230 13.47 3.87 1.89
N ARG A 231 14.37 4.77 2.23
CA ARG A 231 14.07 6.21 2.28
C ARG A 231 13.71 6.77 0.90
N THR A 232 14.46 6.41 -0.12
CA THR A 232 14.22 6.84 -1.49
C THR A 232 12.86 6.33 -1.98
N VAL A 233 12.52 5.07 -1.70
CA VAL A 233 11.22 4.49 -2.07
C VAL A 233 10.07 5.22 -1.38
N ALA A 234 10.17 5.46 -0.08
CA ALA A 234 9.13 6.16 0.70
C ALA A 234 8.90 7.59 0.19
N VAL A 235 9.96 8.29 -0.15
CA VAL A 235 9.91 9.66 -0.65
C VAL A 235 9.37 9.73 -2.08
N ASP A 236 9.88 8.90 -2.99
CA ASP A 236 9.51 8.93 -4.41
C ASP A 236 8.07 8.44 -4.65
N SER A 237 7.55 7.59 -3.77
CA SER A 237 6.13 7.19 -3.80
C SER A 237 5.18 8.30 -3.38
N LYS A 238 5.68 9.42 -2.85
CA LYS A 238 4.89 10.52 -2.26
C LYS A 238 4.02 10.11 -1.06
N THR A 239 4.31 8.98 -0.47
CA THR A 239 3.63 8.52 0.75
C THR A 239 4.08 9.31 1.96
N ALA A 240 5.39 9.57 2.08
CA ALA A 240 5.94 10.45 3.08
C ALA A 240 5.87 11.91 2.60
N VAL A 241 5.38 12.79 3.47
CA VAL A 241 5.29 14.23 3.18
C VAL A 241 6.64 14.88 3.45
N GLN A 242 7.19 15.56 2.47
CA GLN A 242 8.46 16.29 2.58
C GLN A 242 8.26 17.79 2.62
N ALA A 243 9.18 18.50 3.30
CA ALA A 243 9.24 19.95 3.26
C ALA A 243 9.68 20.46 1.87
N ARG A 244 8.88 21.34 1.30
CA ARG A 244 9.19 21.99 0.00
C ARG A 244 10.24 23.07 0.19
N ARG A 245 10.17 23.78 1.29
CA ARG A 245 11.09 24.85 1.70
C ARG A 245 11.49 24.66 3.16
N GLY A 246 12.71 25.07 3.50
CA GLY A 246 13.18 25.04 4.90
C GLY A 246 12.48 26.08 5.76
N GLY A 247 12.37 25.78 7.04
CA GLY A 247 11.74 26.70 7.98
C GLY A 247 11.62 26.13 9.39
N VAL A 248 10.73 26.70 10.16
CA VAL A 248 10.39 26.27 11.52
C VAL A 248 8.96 25.80 11.54
N VAL A 249 8.71 24.67 12.19
CA VAL A 249 7.35 24.13 12.37
C VAL A 249 6.58 25.04 13.34
N ASP A 250 5.56 25.71 12.83
CA ASP A 250 4.74 26.64 13.63
C ASP A 250 3.55 25.95 14.30
N TYR A 251 2.91 25.03 13.58
CA TYR A 251 1.74 24.32 14.07
C TYR A 251 1.68 22.88 13.52
N VAL A 252 1.30 21.95 14.37
CA VAL A 252 1.12 20.54 14.01
C VAL A 252 -0.15 20.01 14.64
N ASP A 253 -1.01 19.42 13.83
CA ASP A 253 -2.10 18.57 14.31
C ASP A 253 -2.24 17.33 13.41
N ALA A 254 -3.23 16.49 13.70
CA ALA A 254 -3.45 15.25 12.93
C ALA A 254 -3.77 15.50 11.45
N ASN A 255 -4.33 16.66 11.10
CA ASN A 255 -4.81 16.97 9.75
C ASN A 255 -3.85 17.84 8.94
N ARG A 256 -3.01 18.63 9.59
CA ARG A 256 -2.10 19.54 8.89
C ARG A 256 -0.81 19.82 9.66
N VAL A 257 0.20 20.15 8.89
CA VAL A 257 1.47 20.68 9.38
C VAL A 257 1.69 22.04 8.73
N VAL A 258 2.04 23.04 9.53
CA VAL A 258 2.31 24.39 9.05
C VAL A 258 3.78 24.72 9.32
N ILE A 259 4.49 25.10 8.26
CA ILE A 259 5.90 25.51 8.35
C ILE A 259 6.00 26.99 8.00
N ARG A 260 6.60 27.76 8.91
CA ARG A 260 7.01 29.11 8.64
C ARG A 260 8.36 29.08 7.93
N VAL A 261 8.36 29.46 6.66
CA VAL A 261 9.52 29.39 5.79
C VAL A 261 10.60 30.39 6.24
N ASN A 262 11.86 30.01 6.15
CA ASN A 262 13.00 30.89 6.41
C ASN A 262 12.98 32.10 5.46
N ASP A 263 13.38 33.24 5.97
CA ASP A 263 13.39 34.49 5.18
C ASP A 263 14.28 34.39 3.92
N ASP A 264 15.37 33.62 3.98
CA ASP A 264 16.31 33.41 2.88
C ASP A 264 15.71 32.58 1.72
N GLU A 265 14.73 31.71 2.01
CA GLU A 265 14.09 30.83 1.06
C GLU A 265 12.74 31.36 0.56
N SER A 266 12.27 32.46 1.14
CA SER A 266 11.00 33.07 0.75
C SER A 266 11.18 34.04 -0.40
N VAL A 267 10.32 33.95 -1.41
CA VAL A 267 10.27 34.86 -2.56
C VAL A 267 9.33 36.02 -2.24
N ALA A 268 9.72 37.22 -2.61
CA ALA A 268 8.87 38.40 -2.43
C ALA A 268 7.56 38.24 -3.24
N GLY A 269 6.41 38.44 -2.58
CA GLY A 269 5.08 38.29 -3.17
C GLY A 269 4.49 36.90 -3.03
N GLU A 270 5.21 35.89 -2.49
CA GLU A 270 4.68 34.62 -2.12
C GLU A 270 4.31 34.54 -0.62
N THR A 271 3.45 33.59 -0.26
CA THR A 271 3.12 33.33 1.14
C THR A 271 4.34 32.81 1.87
N GLY A 272 4.62 33.32 3.06
CA GLY A 272 5.75 32.90 3.88
C GLY A 272 5.48 31.64 4.72
N VAL A 273 4.38 30.94 4.45
CA VAL A 273 3.94 29.74 5.16
C VAL A 273 3.62 28.65 4.17
N ASP A 274 4.13 27.44 4.43
CA ASP A 274 3.75 26.25 3.73
C ASP A 274 2.77 25.45 4.61
N ILE A 275 1.60 25.14 4.06
CA ILE A 275 0.57 24.34 4.71
C ILE A 275 0.51 22.97 4.04
N TYR A 276 0.70 21.91 4.83
CA TYR A 276 0.65 20.52 4.38
C TYR A 276 -0.58 19.87 4.98
N ASN A 277 -1.55 19.53 4.12
CA ASN A 277 -2.73 18.79 4.53
C ASN A 277 -2.44 17.28 4.44
N LEU A 278 -2.71 16.56 5.53
CA LEU A 278 -2.46 15.12 5.63
C LEU A 278 -3.70 14.32 5.23
N GLN A 279 -3.47 13.22 4.50
CA GLN A 279 -4.52 12.27 4.19
C GLN A 279 -4.84 11.41 5.41
N LYS A 280 -6.12 11.29 5.73
CA LYS A 280 -6.57 10.55 6.92
C LYS A 280 -7.55 9.45 6.50
N PHE A 281 -7.23 8.20 6.82
CA PHE A 281 -8.10 7.02 6.68
C PHE A 281 -8.82 6.92 5.34
N THR A 282 -8.09 7.10 4.26
CA THR A 282 -8.63 6.92 2.91
C THR A 282 -8.46 5.48 2.44
N ARG A 283 -9.38 5.01 1.60
CA ARG A 283 -9.32 3.68 1.01
C ARG A 283 -8.34 3.64 -0.15
N SER A 284 -7.45 2.65 -0.18
CA SER A 284 -6.64 2.33 -1.36
C SER A 284 -7.42 1.49 -2.38
N ASN A 285 -6.87 1.31 -3.56
CA ASN A 285 -7.48 0.47 -4.60
C ASN A 285 -7.68 -1.00 -4.15
N GLN A 286 -6.84 -1.51 -3.26
CA GLN A 286 -6.91 -2.85 -2.68
C GLN A 286 -7.57 -2.89 -1.30
N SER A 287 -8.36 -1.89 -0.97
CA SER A 287 -9.07 -1.78 0.31
C SER A 287 -8.19 -1.66 1.55
N THR A 288 -6.93 -1.32 1.40
CA THR A 288 -6.03 -1.02 2.51
C THR A 288 -6.19 0.42 2.98
N ASN A 289 -5.74 0.69 4.21
CA ASN A 289 -5.83 2.02 4.80
C ASN A 289 -4.67 2.92 4.38
N ILE A 290 -4.96 4.12 3.94
CA ILE A 290 -3.99 5.18 3.71
C ILE A 290 -4.20 6.24 4.79
N ASN A 291 -3.20 6.43 5.65
CA ASN A 291 -3.23 7.39 6.74
C ASN A 291 -1.85 8.01 6.92
N GLN A 292 -1.78 9.33 6.98
CA GLN A 292 -0.54 10.06 7.22
C GLN A 292 -0.50 10.60 8.65
N ARG A 293 0.63 10.44 9.32
CA ARG A 293 0.86 10.91 10.69
C ARG A 293 2.07 11.83 10.74
N PRO A 294 1.97 13.00 11.38
CA PRO A 294 3.11 13.90 11.54
C PRO A 294 4.17 13.28 12.47
N ILE A 295 5.43 13.48 12.13
CA ILE A 295 6.58 13.07 12.97
C ILE A 295 7.32 14.24 13.58
N VAL A 296 7.02 15.47 13.15
CA VAL A 296 7.62 16.70 13.66
C VAL A 296 6.80 17.29 14.79
N VAL A 297 7.47 18.06 15.65
CA VAL A 297 6.86 18.76 16.79
C VAL A 297 6.99 20.26 16.55
N LYS A 298 6.09 21.05 17.13
CA LYS A 298 6.16 22.52 17.06
C LYS A 298 7.51 23.03 17.56
N GLY A 299 8.14 23.89 16.76
CA GLY A 299 9.44 24.49 17.04
C GLY A 299 10.63 23.76 16.42
N ASP A 300 10.43 22.62 15.77
CA ASP A 300 11.49 21.93 15.05
C ASP A 300 11.96 22.73 13.83
N HIS A 301 13.26 22.76 13.61
CA HIS A 301 13.84 23.30 12.39
C HIS A 301 13.90 22.22 11.32
N VAL A 302 13.41 22.53 10.14
CA VAL A 302 13.40 21.62 9.00
C VAL A 302 14.09 22.24 7.80
N ALA A 303 14.82 21.41 7.06
CA ALA A 303 15.45 21.79 5.79
C ALA A 303 14.61 21.30 4.61
N VAL A 304 14.95 21.74 3.41
CA VAL A 304 14.33 21.26 2.17
C VAL A 304 14.53 19.74 2.06
N GLY A 305 13.46 19.02 1.80
CA GLY A 305 13.50 17.56 1.65
C GLY A 305 13.40 16.75 2.94
N ASP A 306 13.32 17.40 4.11
CA ASP A 306 13.07 16.69 5.38
C ASP A 306 11.65 16.12 5.41
N VAL A 307 11.50 14.92 5.98
CA VAL A 307 10.20 14.27 6.11
C VAL A 307 9.40 14.89 7.26
N LEU A 308 8.19 15.31 6.97
CA LEU A 308 7.28 15.94 7.94
C LEU A 308 6.25 14.97 8.51
N ALA A 309 5.79 14.04 7.68
CA ALA A 309 4.78 13.07 8.06
C ALA A 309 5.04 11.71 7.40
N ASP A 310 4.79 10.64 8.14
CA ASP A 310 4.83 9.27 7.66
C ASP A 310 3.48 8.87 7.07
N GLY A 311 3.52 8.16 5.95
CA GLY A 311 2.33 7.58 5.33
C GLY A 311 2.11 6.10 5.70
N ALA A 312 1.34 5.40 4.88
CA ALA A 312 1.15 3.95 5.02
C ALA A 312 2.48 3.21 4.80
N SER A 313 2.75 2.20 5.60
CA SER A 313 3.99 1.40 5.54
C SER A 313 5.28 2.24 5.55
N THR A 314 5.30 3.34 6.26
CA THR A 314 6.50 4.16 6.46
C THR A 314 6.74 4.43 7.95
N ASP A 315 7.99 4.48 8.33
CA ASP A 315 8.44 4.80 9.67
C ASP A 315 9.64 5.75 9.58
N THR A 316 9.51 6.96 10.18
CA THR A 316 10.53 8.01 10.12
C THR A 316 11.06 8.33 8.71
N GLY A 317 10.18 8.28 7.71
CA GLY A 317 10.51 8.52 6.30
C GLY A 317 11.16 7.35 5.59
N GLU A 318 11.26 6.19 6.21
CA GLU A 318 11.77 4.96 5.61
C GLU A 318 10.65 3.94 5.38
N LEU A 319 10.76 3.14 4.34
CA LEU A 319 9.79 2.10 4.02
C LEU A 319 9.80 1.02 5.12
N ALA A 320 8.62 0.73 5.66
CA ALA A 320 8.40 -0.26 6.72
C ALA A 320 7.24 -1.18 6.33
N LEU A 321 7.54 -2.27 5.62
CA LEU A 321 6.53 -3.20 5.09
C LEU A 321 6.01 -4.20 6.13
N GLY A 322 6.66 -4.35 7.26
CA GLY A 322 6.32 -5.32 8.28
C GLY A 322 6.85 -4.94 9.66
N GLN A 323 7.17 -5.94 10.45
CA GLN A 323 7.66 -5.82 11.82
C GLN A 323 8.94 -6.64 12.03
N ASN A 324 9.80 -6.17 12.92
CA ASN A 324 10.98 -6.93 13.35
C ASN A 324 10.61 -7.87 14.48
N MET A 325 10.70 -9.17 14.25
CA MET A 325 10.31 -10.21 15.20
C MET A 325 11.49 -11.02 15.68
N LEU A 326 11.49 -11.39 16.96
CA LEU A 326 12.44 -12.35 17.51
C LEU A 326 12.07 -13.74 17.02
N ILE A 327 12.92 -14.30 16.16
CA ILE A 327 12.72 -15.60 15.52
C ILE A 327 13.66 -16.63 16.11
N ALA A 328 13.12 -17.79 16.37
CA ALA A 328 13.89 -19.00 16.71
C ALA A 328 13.72 -20.06 15.61
N PHE A 329 14.81 -20.60 15.12
CA PHE A 329 14.80 -21.68 14.12
C PHE A 329 14.85 -23.04 14.82
N MET A 330 13.71 -23.61 15.10
CA MET A 330 13.58 -24.93 15.70
C MET A 330 12.26 -25.59 15.34
N PRO A 331 12.19 -26.92 15.21
CA PRO A 331 10.92 -27.61 15.13
C PRO A 331 10.19 -27.52 16.48
N TRP A 332 8.88 -27.30 16.46
CA TRP A 332 8.08 -27.20 17.68
C TRP A 332 6.74 -27.94 17.54
N ASN A 333 6.68 -29.12 18.11
CA ASN A 333 5.46 -29.97 18.21
C ASN A 333 4.65 -30.12 16.91
N GLY A 334 5.28 -30.01 15.73
CA GLY A 334 4.63 -30.10 14.44
C GLY A 334 3.80 -28.87 14.02
N TYR A 335 3.71 -27.83 14.86
CA TYR A 335 2.98 -26.62 14.50
C TYR A 335 3.68 -25.70 13.50
N ASN A 336 4.95 -25.95 13.20
CA ASN A 336 5.70 -25.29 12.15
C ASN A 336 6.14 -26.25 11.03
N TYR A 337 5.46 -27.38 10.87
CA TYR A 337 5.72 -28.33 9.80
C TYR A 337 5.34 -27.78 8.42
N GLU A 338 6.16 -28.02 7.41
CA GLU A 338 5.95 -27.59 6.01
C GLU A 338 5.51 -26.11 5.84
N ASP A 339 6.37 -25.17 6.21
CA ASP A 339 6.13 -23.73 6.10
C ASP A 339 5.05 -23.15 7.01
N SER A 340 4.54 -23.92 7.94
CA SER A 340 3.69 -23.36 8.98
C SER A 340 4.50 -22.48 9.93
N VAL A 341 3.88 -21.46 10.46
CA VAL A 341 4.49 -20.49 11.35
C VAL A 341 3.79 -20.52 12.71
N LEU A 342 4.56 -20.68 13.78
CA LEU A 342 4.06 -20.55 15.13
C LEU A 342 4.26 -19.11 15.60
N ILE A 343 3.19 -18.48 16.04
CA ILE A 343 3.17 -17.08 16.49
C ILE A 343 2.85 -17.03 17.98
N SER A 344 3.55 -16.15 18.72
CA SER A 344 3.22 -15.85 20.12
C SER A 344 1.95 -15.01 20.23
N GLU A 345 1.13 -15.26 21.24
CA GLU A 345 -0.03 -14.43 21.54
C GLU A 345 0.33 -12.99 21.85
N ARG A 346 1.53 -12.73 22.39
CA ARG A 346 2.05 -11.38 22.64
C ARG A 346 2.08 -10.52 21.37
N VAL A 347 2.44 -11.11 20.22
CA VAL A 347 2.48 -10.41 18.92
C VAL A 347 1.10 -9.88 18.55
N VAL A 348 0.06 -10.68 18.81
CA VAL A 348 -1.33 -10.28 18.53
C VAL A 348 -1.84 -9.29 19.59
N ALA A 349 -1.51 -9.49 20.85
CA ALA A 349 -1.94 -8.62 21.96
C ALA A 349 -1.35 -7.20 21.85
N ASP A 350 -0.11 -7.08 21.38
CA ASP A 350 0.57 -5.79 21.15
C ASP A 350 0.17 -5.12 19.83
N ASP A 351 -0.79 -5.67 19.09
CA ASP A 351 -1.27 -5.17 17.80
C ASP A 351 -0.14 -4.98 16.75
N ARG A 352 0.85 -5.86 16.76
CA ARG A 352 2.01 -5.74 15.86
C ARG A 352 1.64 -5.87 14.39
N TYR A 353 0.75 -6.81 14.04
CA TYR A 353 0.29 -7.05 12.68
C TYR A 353 -1.18 -6.68 12.46
N THR A 354 -1.75 -5.91 13.35
CA THR A 354 -3.11 -5.41 13.17
C THR A 354 -3.16 -4.44 12.01
N SER A 355 -4.09 -4.64 11.09
CA SER A 355 -4.30 -3.81 9.90
C SER A 355 -5.73 -3.30 9.84
N ILE A 356 -5.91 -2.13 9.23
CA ILE A 356 -7.23 -1.56 8.97
C ILE A 356 -7.54 -1.74 7.48
N HIS A 357 -8.72 -2.31 7.20
CA HIS A 357 -9.22 -2.48 5.85
C HIS A 357 -10.50 -1.68 5.70
N ILE A 358 -10.61 -0.93 4.61
CA ILE A 358 -11.78 -0.10 4.30
C ILE A 358 -12.42 -0.67 3.05
N GLU A 359 -13.62 -1.23 3.21
CA GLU A 359 -14.41 -1.79 2.11
C GLU A 359 -15.45 -0.78 1.61
N GLU A 360 -15.61 -0.73 0.31
CA GLU A 360 -16.63 0.06 -0.36
C GLU A 360 -17.78 -0.83 -0.82
N LEU A 361 -18.98 -0.54 -0.37
CA LEU A 361 -20.21 -1.19 -0.82
C LEU A 361 -21.07 -0.15 -1.51
N SER A 362 -21.58 -0.48 -2.69
CA SER A 362 -22.41 0.44 -3.47
C SER A 362 -23.74 -0.17 -3.86
N VAL A 363 -24.76 0.67 -3.89
CA VAL A 363 -26.09 0.33 -4.40
C VAL A 363 -26.54 1.38 -5.39
N VAL A 364 -27.20 0.95 -6.45
CA VAL A 364 -27.71 1.82 -7.51
C VAL A 364 -29.23 1.69 -7.55
N SER A 365 -29.91 2.83 -7.62
CA SER A 365 -31.33 2.91 -7.89
C SER A 365 -31.53 3.18 -9.37
N ARG A 366 -32.16 2.23 -10.08
CA ARG A 366 -32.38 2.30 -11.52
C ARG A 366 -33.84 2.64 -11.85
N ASP A 367 -34.04 3.21 -13.01
CA ASP A 367 -35.37 3.36 -13.58
C ASP A 367 -35.74 2.08 -14.32
N THR A 368 -36.80 1.42 -13.90
CA THR A 368 -37.30 0.17 -14.51
C THR A 368 -38.60 0.44 -15.29
N LYS A 369 -38.96 -0.49 -16.18
CA LYS A 369 -40.22 -0.40 -16.97
C LYS A 369 -41.48 -0.36 -16.10
N LEU A 370 -41.40 -0.87 -14.86
CA LEU A 370 -42.51 -0.95 -13.92
C LEU A 370 -42.56 0.28 -12.96
N GLY A 371 -41.55 1.14 -13.03
CA GLY A 371 -41.36 2.28 -12.17
C GLY A 371 -39.94 2.39 -11.63
N PRO A 372 -39.59 3.53 -11.05
CA PRO A 372 -38.27 3.72 -10.48
C PRO A 372 -38.08 2.89 -9.20
N GLU A 373 -36.90 2.36 -9.00
CA GLU A 373 -36.47 1.81 -7.71
C GLU A 373 -36.34 2.94 -6.69
N GLU A 374 -36.76 2.70 -5.46
CA GLU A 374 -36.76 3.70 -4.40
C GLU A 374 -35.84 3.28 -3.25
N ILE A 375 -35.05 4.25 -2.77
CA ILE A 375 -34.26 4.10 -1.55
C ILE A 375 -35.11 4.64 -0.39
N THR A 376 -35.53 3.75 0.50
CA THR A 376 -36.45 4.09 1.60
C THR A 376 -36.20 3.22 2.82
N ARG A 377 -36.58 3.75 3.98
CA ARG A 377 -36.62 2.96 5.24
C ARG A 377 -37.84 2.05 5.33
N ASP A 378 -38.90 2.35 4.57
CA ASP A 378 -40.15 1.59 4.60
C ASP A 378 -40.03 0.29 3.83
N ILE A 379 -39.57 -0.76 4.54
CA ILE A 379 -39.39 -2.10 4.02
C ILE A 379 -40.28 -3.04 4.85
N SER A 380 -41.29 -3.62 4.22
CA SER A 380 -42.33 -4.39 4.88
C SER A 380 -41.88 -5.67 5.59
N ASN A 381 -40.76 -6.26 5.17
CA ASN A 381 -40.30 -7.58 5.63
C ASN A 381 -39.27 -7.52 6.78
N LEU A 382 -38.91 -6.33 7.23
CA LEU A 382 -37.90 -6.13 8.26
C LEU A 382 -38.53 -5.63 9.56
N SER A 383 -38.00 -6.15 10.69
CA SER A 383 -38.36 -5.67 12.01
C SER A 383 -37.76 -4.30 12.30
N GLU A 384 -38.36 -3.54 13.24
CA GLU A 384 -37.80 -2.26 13.66
C GLU A 384 -36.40 -2.36 14.24
N SER A 385 -36.06 -3.47 14.88
CA SER A 385 -34.71 -3.71 15.37
C SER A 385 -33.66 -3.80 14.25
N GLN A 386 -34.03 -4.34 13.09
CA GLN A 386 -33.18 -4.39 11.91
C GLN A 386 -33.06 -3.03 11.21
N LEU A 387 -34.10 -2.18 11.30
CA LEU A 387 -34.13 -0.85 10.72
C LEU A 387 -33.59 0.24 11.66
N ALA A 388 -33.25 -0.11 12.91
CA ALA A 388 -32.80 0.87 13.90
C ALA A 388 -31.50 1.64 13.53
N ARG A 389 -30.67 1.04 12.67
CA ARG A 389 -29.42 1.64 12.19
C ARG A 389 -29.61 2.55 10.96
N LEU A 390 -30.79 2.55 10.37
CA LEU A 390 -31.12 3.38 9.20
C LEU A 390 -31.73 4.71 9.64
N ASP A 391 -31.41 5.76 8.89
CA ASP A 391 -32.07 7.05 9.04
C ASP A 391 -33.43 7.08 8.31
N ASP A 392 -34.11 8.22 8.35
CA ASP A 392 -35.41 8.40 7.67
C ASP A 392 -35.32 8.25 6.14
N SER A 393 -34.12 8.43 5.56
CA SER A 393 -33.87 8.22 4.13
C SER A 393 -33.53 6.78 3.77
N GLY A 394 -33.46 5.89 4.74
CA GLY A 394 -33.11 4.48 4.52
C GLY A 394 -31.63 4.19 4.38
N ILE A 395 -30.76 5.09 4.80
CA ILE A 395 -29.30 4.96 4.74
C ILE A 395 -28.74 4.82 6.16
N VAL A 396 -27.77 3.95 6.33
CA VAL A 396 -27.13 3.70 7.64
C VAL A 396 -26.44 4.97 8.18
N PHE A 397 -26.48 5.14 9.51
CA PHE A 397 -25.76 6.22 10.19
C PHE A 397 -24.24 6.00 10.13
N ILE A 398 -23.50 7.11 10.03
CA ILE A 398 -22.04 7.09 10.20
C ILE A 398 -21.71 6.74 11.66
N GLY A 399 -20.77 5.83 11.87
CA GLY A 399 -20.40 5.33 13.20
C GLY A 399 -21.19 4.13 13.69
N ALA A 400 -22.16 3.62 12.90
CA ALA A 400 -22.88 2.41 13.22
C ALA A 400 -21.99 1.18 13.11
N GLU A 401 -22.01 0.32 14.12
CA GLU A 401 -21.39 -0.99 14.06
C GLU A 401 -22.31 -1.96 13.31
N VAL A 402 -21.76 -2.59 12.27
CA VAL A 402 -22.49 -3.51 11.40
C VAL A 402 -21.83 -4.87 11.36
N LYS A 403 -22.63 -5.91 11.18
CA LYS A 403 -22.19 -7.29 11.00
C LYS A 403 -22.84 -7.90 9.76
N ALA A 404 -22.37 -9.08 9.36
CA ALA A 404 -22.93 -9.78 8.20
C ALA A 404 -24.46 -9.91 8.28
N GLY A 405 -25.14 -9.56 7.18
CA GLY A 405 -26.60 -9.60 7.07
C GLY A 405 -27.34 -8.34 7.48
N ASP A 406 -26.67 -7.37 8.12
CA ASP A 406 -27.32 -6.09 8.47
C ASP A 406 -27.61 -5.25 7.21
N VAL A 407 -28.72 -4.52 7.23
CA VAL A 407 -29.11 -3.65 6.13
C VAL A 407 -28.33 -2.34 6.21
N LEU A 408 -27.67 -1.97 5.13
CA LEU A 408 -26.93 -0.71 5.01
C LEU A 408 -27.75 0.36 4.31
N VAL A 409 -28.40 0.00 3.22
CA VAL A 409 -29.26 0.90 2.45
C VAL A 409 -30.54 0.16 2.10
N GLY A 410 -31.67 0.68 2.53
CA GLY A 410 -32.98 0.12 2.21
C GLY A 410 -33.40 0.49 0.79
N LYS A 411 -33.60 -0.47 -0.06
CA LYS A 411 -34.07 -0.30 -1.44
C LYS A 411 -35.19 -1.26 -1.75
N VAL A 412 -36.22 -0.76 -2.41
CA VAL A 412 -37.35 -1.56 -2.89
C VAL A 412 -37.49 -1.42 -4.40
N THR A 413 -37.77 -2.54 -5.05
CA THR A 413 -37.95 -2.60 -6.51
C THR A 413 -39.40 -2.96 -6.81
N PRO A 414 -40.09 -2.27 -7.74
CA PRO A 414 -41.46 -2.59 -8.14
C PRO A 414 -41.54 -3.98 -8.75
N LYS A 415 -42.51 -4.79 -8.35
CA LYS A 415 -42.84 -6.10 -8.92
C LYS A 415 -43.96 -5.97 -9.91
N GLY A 416 -43.85 -6.63 -11.08
CA GLY A 416 -45.00 -6.86 -11.96
C GLY A 416 -45.85 -8.05 -11.51
N GLU A 417 -47.10 -8.14 -11.93
CA GLU A 417 -48.01 -9.26 -11.59
C GLU A 417 -47.46 -10.62 -12.02
N THR A 418 -46.63 -10.66 -13.05
CA THR A 418 -45.97 -11.89 -13.55
C THR A 418 -44.82 -12.38 -12.69
N GLN A 419 -44.33 -11.54 -11.77
CA GLN A 419 -43.21 -11.86 -10.88
C GLN A 419 -43.62 -12.36 -9.50
N LEU A 420 -44.94 -12.43 -9.23
CA LEU A 420 -45.46 -13.01 -8.01
C LEU A 420 -45.31 -14.52 -8.02
N THR A 421 -44.75 -15.10 -6.95
CA THR A 421 -44.71 -16.55 -6.78
C THR A 421 -46.12 -17.07 -6.63
N PRO A 422 -46.41 -18.34 -7.01
CA PRO A 422 -47.73 -18.92 -6.82
C PRO A 422 -48.23 -18.86 -5.35
N GLU A 423 -47.35 -18.94 -4.39
CA GLU A 423 -47.61 -18.83 -2.97
C GLU A 423 -48.01 -17.43 -2.55
N GLU A 424 -47.35 -16.39 -3.07
CA GLU A 424 -47.69 -14.99 -2.86
C GLU A 424 -49.04 -14.65 -3.49
N LYS A 425 -49.36 -15.21 -4.66
CA LYS A 425 -50.69 -15.08 -5.29
C LYS A 425 -51.80 -15.71 -4.42
N LEU A 426 -51.51 -16.86 -3.83
CA LEU A 426 -52.45 -17.55 -2.93
C LEU A 426 -52.65 -16.78 -1.64
N LEU A 427 -51.59 -16.27 -1.02
CA LEU A 427 -51.67 -15.42 0.18
C LEU A 427 -52.45 -14.13 -0.08
N ARG A 428 -52.29 -13.52 -1.24
CA ARG A 428 -53.02 -12.34 -1.67
C ARG A 428 -54.55 -12.61 -1.73
N VAL A 429 -54.92 -13.80 -2.18
CA VAL A 429 -56.33 -14.23 -2.28
C VAL A 429 -56.93 -14.60 -0.94
N ILE A 430 -56.17 -15.27 -0.09
CA ILE A 430 -56.71 -15.83 1.19
C ILE A 430 -56.76 -14.77 2.29
N PHE A 431 -55.79 -13.88 2.41
CA PHE A 431 -55.69 -12.93 3.51
C PHE A 431 -56.14 -11.54 3.19
N GLY A 432 -56.51 -11.23 1.92
CA GLY A 432 -56.93 -9.90 1.51
C GLY A 432 -55.85 -8.83 1.71
N GLU A 433 -54.71 -9.24 2.18
CA GLU A 433 -53.54 -8.35 2.34
C GLU A 433 -53.00 -8.01 0.97
N LYS A 434 -52.74 -6.71 0.75
CA LYS A 434 -51.93 -6.26 -0.36
C LYS A 434 -50.57 -6.92 -0.23
N ALA A 435 -50.35 -8.04 -0.94
CA ALA A 435 -49.00 -8.51 -1.18
C ALA A 435 -48.22 -7.27 -1.66
N SER A 436 -47.09 -6.98 -1.01
CA SER A 436 -46.34 -5.76 -1.31
C SER A 436 -46.03 -5.72 -2.81
N ASP A 437 -46.45 -4.66 -3.47
CA ASP A 437 -46.17 -4.45 -4.92
C ASP A 437 -44.66 -4.25 -5.19
N VAL A 438 -43.85 -4.36 -4.16
CA VAL A 438 -42.41 -4.11 -4.19
C VAL A 438 -41.63 -5.30 -3.60
N LYS A 439 -40.47 -5.55 -4.17
CA LYS A 439 -39.49 -6.54 -3.70
C LYS A 439 -38.37 -5.82 -2.94
N ASP A 440 -37.97 -6.39 -1.80
CA ASP A 440 -36.79 -5.92 -1.07
C ASP A 440 -35.49 -6.29 -1.83
N THR A 441 -34.75 -5.28 -2.26
CA THR A 441 -33.45 -5.40 -2.91
C THR A 441 -32.39 -4.58 -2.18
N SER A 442 -32.55 -4.43 -0.87
CA SER A 442 -31.66 -3.63 -0.01
C SER A 442 -30.21 -4.14 -0.05
N LEU A 443 -29.30 -3.16 0.07
CA LEU A 443 -27.87 -3.48 0.25
C LEU A 443 -27.66 -4.01 1.68
N ARG A 444 -27.09 -5.19 1.78
CA ARG A 444 -26.74 -5.83 3.05
C ARG A 444 -25.23 -6.04 3.15
N VAL A 445 -24.74 -6.12 4.37
CA VAL A 445 -23.33 -6.45 4.63
C VAL A 445 -23.06 -7.87 4.14
N PRO A 446 -22.04 -8.10 3.28
CA PRO A 446 -21.66 -9.43 2.83
C PRO A 446 -21.27 -10.38 3.95
N SER A 447 -21.38 -11.67 3.70
CA SER A 447 -20.99 -12.71 4.66
C SER A 447 -19.52 -12.58 5.07
N GLY A 448 -19.24 -12.72 6.36
CA GLY A 448 -17.88 -12.66 6.91
C GLY A 448 -17.32 -11.25 7.08
N MET A 449 -18.09 -10.21 6.81
CA MET A 449 -17.69 -8.81 7.02
C MET A 449 -18.32 -8.27 8.29
N THR A 450 -17.49 -7.61 9.10
CA THR A 450 -17.93 -6.85 10.28
C THR A 450 -17.17 -5.55 10.31
N GLY A 451 -17.71 -4.52 10.90
CA GLY A 451 -16.97 -3.27 10.99
C GLY A 451 -17.85 -2.09 11.39
N THR A 452 -17.27 -0.92 11.26
CA THR A 452 -17.93 0.36 11.56
C THR A 452 -18.06 1.18 10.29
N VAL A 453 -19.23 1.76 10.07
CA VAL A 453 -19.45 2.68 8.95
C VAL A 453 -18.72 3.99 9.21
N ILE A 454 -17.77 4.32 8.35
CA ILE A 454 -16.93 5.52 8.50
C ILE A 454 -17.38 6.66 7.60
N ASP A 455 -17.96 6.35 6.45
CA ASP A 455 -18.41 7.36 5.48
C ASP A 455 -19.56 6.83 4.62
N VAL A 456 -20.39 7.77 4.16
CA VAL A 456 -21.49 7.51 3.23
C VAL A 456 -21.51 8.61 2.19
N GLN A 457 -21.53 8.22 0.91
CA GLN A 457 -21.63 9.14 -0.21
C GLN A 457 -22.91 8.86 -1.00
N VAL A 458 -23.67 9.90 -1.28
CA VAL A 458 -24.93 9.84 -2.04
C VAL A 458 -24.77 10.64 -3.32
N PHE A 459 -24.94 9.99 -4.46
CA PHE A 459 -24.92 10.61 -5.78
C PHE A 459 -26.34 10.61 -6.36
N THR A 460 -26.78 11.73 -6.83
CA THR A 460 -28.12 11.91 -7.40
C THR A 460 -28.00 12.50 -8.82
N ARG A 461 -28.73 11.93 -9.78
CA ARG A 461 -28.74 12.44 -11.14
C ARG A 461 -29.32 13.86 -11.18
N ASP A 462 -28.82 14.67 -12.10
CA ASP A 462 -29.36 15.99 -12.36
C ASP A 462 -30.85 15.91 -12.76
N GLY A 463 -31.68 16.77 -12.14
CA GLY A 463 -33.14 16.77 -12.32
C GLY A 463 -33.90 15.80 -11.41
N VAL A 464 -33.26 14.99 -10.61
CA VAL A 464 -33.89 14.14 -9.58
C VAL A 464 -33.87 14.83 -8.25
N LYS A 465 -35.00 14.78 -7.51
CA LYS A 465 -35.09 15.38 -6.17
C LYS A 465 -34.13 14.70 -5.20
N ARG A 466 -33.35 15.49 -4.49
CA ARG A 466 -32.42 15.02 -3.46
C ARG A 466 -33.14 14.65 -2.16
N ASP A 467 -32.64 13.66 -1.47
CA ASP A 467 -33.09 13.27 -0.15
C ASP A 467 -32.53 14.21 0.93
N LYS A 468 -33.18 14.29 2.08
CA LYS A 468 -32.69 15.05 3.25
C LYS A 468 -31.27 14.65 3.64
N ARG A 469 -30.94 13.37 3.53
CA ARG A 469 -29.59 12.86 3.84
C ARG A 469 -28.56 13.41 2.85
N ALA A 470 -28.85 13.40 1.55
CA ALA A 470 -27.96 13.95 0.53
C ALA A 470 -27.73 15.46 0.73
N GLU A 471 -28.81 16.21 1.04
CA GLU A 471 -28.70 17.63 1.35
C GLU A 471 -27.87 17.91 2.60
N SER A 472 -28.06 17.13 3.66
CA SER A 472 -27.26 17.21 4.89
C SER A 472 -25.78 16.91 4.63
N ILE A 473 -25.45 15.86 3.89
CA ILE A 473 -24.06 15.51 3.54
C ILE A 473 -23.40 16.64 2.75
N ILE A 474 -24.09 17.22 1.78
CA ILE A 474 -23.56 18.33 0.98
C ILE A 474 -23.35 19.58 1.84
N ALA A 475 -24.33 19.92 2.68
CA ALA A 475 -24.22 21.07 3.59
C ALA A 475 -23.07 20.92 4.58
N ASP A 476 -22.88 19.75 5.17
CA ASP A 476 -21.80 19.46 6.09
C ASP A 476 -20.44 19.48 5.39
N ALA A 477 -20.35 18.93 4.17
CA ALA A 477 -19.14 18.95 3.36
C ALA A 477 -18.71 20.38 3.01
N LEU A 478 -19.66 21.22 2.57
CA LEU A 478 -19.39 22.63 2.26
C LEU A 478 -19.01 23.43 3.51
N LYS A 479 -19.66 23.18 4.64
CA LYS A 479 -19.35 23.86 5.91
C LYS A 479 -17.92 23.50 6.39
N ARG A 480 -17.55 22.21 6.33
CA ARG A 480 -16.19 21.77 6.67
C ARG A 480 -15.15 22.39 5.75
N TYR A 481 -15.40 22.36 4.44
CA TYR A 481 -14.47 22.91 3.44
C TYR A 481 -14.29 24.43 3.60
N ARG A 482 -15.38 25.18 3.84
CA ARG A 482 -15.30 26.61 4.12
C ARG A 482 -14.48 26.91 5.37
N ARG A 483 -14.74 26.17 6.45
CA ARG A 483 -13.99 26.31 7.70
C ARG A 483 -12.50 26.04 7.49
N ASP A 484 -12.17 25.03 6.71
CA ASP A 484 -10.78 24.69 6.40
C ASP A 484 -10.09 25.80 5.60
N LEU A 485 -10.75 26.36 4.59
CA LEU A 485 -10.24 27.50 3.82
C LEU A 485 -10.11 28.77 4.68
N ASP A 486 -11.05 29.06 5.58
CA ASP A 486 -10.98 30.18 6.51
C ASP A 486 -9.81 30.02 7.50
N ASP A 487 -9.57 28.80 7.99
CA ASP A 487 -8.43 28.51 8.87
C ASP A 487 -7.09 28.66 8.13
N GLN A 488 -6.99 28.20 6.89
CA GLN A 488 -5.79 28.39 6.06
C GLN A 488 -5.53 29.88 5.78
N LEU A 489 -6.55 30.65 5.46
CA LEU A 489 -6.43 32.08 5.23
C LEU A 489 -5.94 32.80 6.50
N ARG A 490 -6.48 32.45 7.66
CA ARG A 490 -6.09 33.02 8.98
C ARG A 490 -4.62 32.72 9.28
N ILE A 491 -4.14 31.52 8.99
CA ILE A 491 -2.72 31.14 9.17
C ILE A 491 -1.83 31.99 8.26
N VAL A 492 -2.18 32.13 6.99
CA VAL A 492 -1.41 32.93 6.03
C VAL A 492 -1.40 34.41 6.43
N GLU A 493 -2.57 34.95 6.81
CA GLU A 493 -2.68 36.34 7.25
C GLU A 493 -1.80 36.63 8.47
N ARG A 494 -1.86 35.79 9.49
CA ARG A 494 -1.07 35.91 10.71
C ARG A 494 0.44 35.98 10.40
N ASP A 495 0.92 35.02 9.63
CA ASP A 495 2.36 34.99 9.27
C ASP A 495 2.75 36.20 8.41
N SER A 496 1.94 36.55 7.43
CA SER A 496 2.19 37.71 6.56
C SER A 496 2.25 39.01 7.36
N PHE A 497 1.36 39.20 8.34
CA PHE A 497 1.40 40.37 9.22
C PHE A 497 2.61 40.36 10.15
N ASP A 498 2.96 39.22 10.73
CA ASP A 498 4.13 39.11 11.60
C ASP A 498 5.45 39.34 10.83
N ARG A 499 5.50 38.90 9.57
CA ARG A 499 6.63 39.19 8.68
C ARG A 499 6.68 40.67 8.30
N LEU A 500 5.55 41.26 7.96
CA LEU A 500 5.47 42.67 7.62
C LEU A 500 5.88 43.54 8.83
N ARG A 501 5.44 43.19 10.05
CA ARG A 501 5.87 43.89 11.27
C ARG A 501 7.40 43.87 11.45
N ARG A 502 8.03 42.73 11.21
CA ARG A 502 9.49 42.61 11.30
C ARG A 502 10.20 43.43 10.21
N GLN A 503 9.67 43.48 9.02
CA GLN A 503 10.22 44.26 7.92
C GLN A 503 10.03 45.76 8.10
N LEU A 504 8.92 46.20 8.67
CA LEU A 504 8.64 47.62 8.90
C LEU A 504 9.32 48.18 10.15
N ALA A 505 9.83 47.35 11.04
CA ALA A 505 10.51 47.80 12.24
C ALA A 505 11.75 48.65 11.92
N GLY A 506 11.82 49.87 12.45
CA GLY A 506 12.92 50.82 12.23
C GLY A 506 12.78 51.75 11.03
N HIS A 507 11.75 51.56 10.17
CA HIS A 507 11.48 52.46 9.06
C HIS A 507 10.58 53.64 9.46
N LYS A 508 10.67 54.71 8.69
CA LYS A 508 9.97 55.97 8.96
C LYS A 508 8.71 56.16 8.17
N VAL A 509 7.65 56.63 8.80
CA VAL A 509 6.37 56.98 8.20
C VAL A 509 6.38 58.38 7.65
N VAL A 510 5.68 58.67 6.55
CA VAL A 510 5.55 59.99 5.96
C VAL A 510 5.07 60.99 7.00
N SER A 511 5.71 62.12 7.12
CA SER A 511 5.52 63.14 8.14
C SER A 511 4.10 63.75 8.20
N THR A 512 3.30 63.60 7.13
CA THR A 512 1.90 64.10 7.00
C THR A 512 0.85 63.12 7.57
N MET A 513 1.26 61.92 7.97
CA MET A 513 0.36 60.86 8.39
C MET A 513 -0.01 60.95 9.88
N LYS A 514 -1.29 60.90 10.17
CA LYS A 514 -1.81 60.81 11.55
C LYS A 514 -2.35 59.38 11.80
N PHE A 515 -1.72 58.65 12.66
CA PHE A 515 -2.17 57.33 13.10
C PHE A 515 -2.16 57.29 14.64
N ASP A 516 -3.19 56.75 15.28
CA ASP A 516 -3.28 56.73 16.72
C ASP A 516 -2.15 55.91 17.36
N GLY A 517 -1.38 56.52 18.25
CA GLY A 517 -0.29 55.90 18.96
C GLY A 517 1.07 55.94 18.23
N LEU A 518 1.16 56.64 17.08
CA LEU A 518 2.43 56.79 16.34
C LEU A 518 3.47 57.51 17.20
N PRO A 519 4.73 57.00 17.28
CA PRO A 519 5.84 57.67 17.97
C PRO A 519 6.10 59.05 17.40
N ALA A 520 6.48 60.03 18.25
CA ALA A 520 6.72 61.43 17.85
C ALA A 520 7.79 61.59 16.79
N ASP A 521 8.74 60.66 16.69
CA ASP A 521 9.86 60.65 15.72
C ASP A 521 9.44 60.06 14.36
N GLY A 522 8.23 59.54 14.24
CA GLY A 522 7.76 58.87 13.02
C GLY A 522 8.41 57.54 12.68
N VAL A 523 9.30 57.03 13.55
CA VAL A 523 9.97 55.71 13.40
C VAL A 523 9.13 54.64 14.02
N LEU A 524 8.86 53.55 13.24
CA LEU A 524 8.09 52.42 13.69
C LEU A 524 8.88 51.55 14.66
N THR A 525 8.43 51.49 15.91
CA THR A 525 9.03 50.62 16.94
C THR A 525 8.34 49.25 16.93
N PRO A 526 9.03 48.17 17.32
CA PRO A 526 8.40 46.87 17.44
C PRO A 526 7.18 46.84 18.36
N GLU A 527 7.21 47.63 19.43
CA GLU A 527 6.11 47.75 20.41
C GLU A 527 4.86 48.39 19.80
N PHE A 528 5.03 49.44 19.01
CA PHE A 528 3.94 50.07 18.26
C PHE A 528 3.37 49.13 17.22
N LEU A 529 4.20 48.48 16.43
CA LEU A 529 3.74 47.54 15.42
C LEU A 529 3.00 46.34 15.98
N ALA A 530 3.35 45.90 17.20
CA ALA A 530 2.61 44.83 17.90
C ALA A 530 1.23 45.29 18.35
N SER A 531 1.03 46.59 18.63
CA SER A 531 -0.26 47.14 19.03
C SER A 531 -1.24 47.37 17.87
N VAL A 532 -0.76 47.48 16.64
CA VAL A 532 -1.58 47.75 15.45
C VAL A 532 -2.20 46.45 14.94
N GLN A 533 -3.50 46.46 14.64
CA GLN A 533 -4.17 45.32 14.03
C GLN A 533 -3.64 45.04 12.61
N GLY A 534 -3.63 43.76 12.20
CA GLY A 534 -2.96 43.36 10.95
C GLY A 534 -3.39 44.13 9.72
N TYR A 535 -4.70 44.35 9.51
CA TYR A 535 -5.20 45.08 8.34
C TYR A 535 -4.95 46.59 8.40
N ASP A 536 -4.81 47.14 9.59
CA ASP A 536 -4.53 48.57 9.76
C ASP A 536 -3.09 48.89 9.34
N LEU A 537 -2.20 47.92 9.30
CA LEU A 537 -0.84 48.04 8.75
C LEU A 537 -0.82 48.46 7.28
N PHE A 538 -1.82 48.08 6.51
CA PHE A 538 -1.93 48.48 5.09
C PHE A 538 -2.30 49.97 4.90
N GLY A 539 -2.76 50.62 5.96
CA GLY A 539 -3.01 52.07 6.00
C GLY A 539 -1.75 52.91 6.17
N LEU A 540 -0.63 52.32 6.56
CA LEU A 540 0.63 53.01 6.76
C LEU A 540 1.26 53.41 5.42
N ARG A 541 1.76 54.65 5.37
CA ARG A 541 2.54 55.14 4.20
C ARG A 541 3.97 55.40 4.66
N MET A 542 4.90 54.75 4.00
CA MET A 542 6.34 54.80 4.33
C MET A 542 7.06 55.87 3.51
N GLU A 543 8.11 56.53 4.10
CA GLU A 543 8.97 57.41 3.39
C GLU A 543 9.89 56.65 2.40
N GLU A 544 10.27 55.43 2.77
CA GLU A 544 11.13 54.59 1.95
C GLU A 544 10.31 53.74 0.96
N GLU A 545 10.68 53.79 -0.30
CA GLU A 545 10.01 53.09 -1.39
C GLU A 545 10.02 51.56 -1.20
N VAL A 546 11.10 51.01 -0.62
CA VAL A 546 11.25 49.58 -0.33
C VAL A 546 10.26 49.12 0.71
N ALA A 547 10.11 49.86 1.79
CA ALA A 547 9.16 49.54 2.86
C ALA A 547 7.70 49.65 2.37
N GLN A 548 7.40 50.63 1.55
CA GLN A 548 6.08 50.75 0.92
C GLN A 548 5.78 49.57 -0.01
N HIS A 549 6.77 49.18 -0.82
CA HIS A 549 6.64 48.05 -1.72
C HIS A 549 6.39 46.72 -0.96
N CYS A 550 6.98 46.51 0.23
CA CYS A 550 6.71 45.36 1.08
C CYS A 550 5.24 45.33 1.54
N ILE A 551 4.67 46.48 1.90
CA ILE A 551 3.24 46.59 2.25
C ILE A 551 2.37 46.19 1.07
N ASP A 552 2.65 46.73 -0.11
CA ASP A 552 1.87 46.50 -1.31
C ASP A 552 1.94 45.05 -1.77
N LEU A 553 3.10 44.41 -1.74
CA LEU A 553 3.28 42.99 -2.04
C LEU A 553 2.55 42.09 -1.04
N THR A 554 2.64 42.38 0.24
CA THR A 554 1.96 41.60 1.29
C THR A 554 0.44 41.69 1.12
N LYS A 555 -0.06 42.89 0.84
CA LYS A 555 -1.46 43.10 0.53
C LYS A 555 -1.93 42.29 -0.68
N GLN A 556 -1.19 42.37 -1.78
CA GLN A 556 -1.50 41.60 -2.99
C GLN A 556 -1.47 40.08 -2.73
N ALA A 557 -0.52 39.58 -1.96
CA ALA A 557 -0.41 38.17 -1.62
C ALA A 557 -1.61 37.67 -0.81
N ILE A 558 -2.07 38.45 0.16
CA ILE A 558 -3.27 38.11 0.96
C ILE A 558 -4.55 38.21 0.12
N GLU A 559 -4.70 39.26 -0.71
CA GLU A 559 -5.83 39.40 -1.61
C GLU A 559 -5.90 38.23 -2.62
N HIS A 560 -4.77 37.89 -3.23
CA HIS A 560 -4.69 36.73 -4.14
C HIS A 560 -5.07 35.42 -3.45
N THR A 561 -4.59 35.19 -2.22
CA THR A 561 -4.95 33.99 -1.44
C THR A 561 -6.46 33.95 -1.13
N ARG A 562 -7.04 35.09 -0.80
CA ARG A 562 -8.48 35.23 -0.54
C ARG A 562 -9.33 34.95 -1.78
N GLU A 563 -8.94 35.53 -2.92
CA GLU A 563 -9.62 35.29 -4.19
C GLU A 563 -9.49 33.82 -4.64
N ASP A 564 -8.33 33.22 -4.45
CA ASP A 564 -8.09 31.82 -4.77
C ASP A 564 -8.92 30.88 -3.89
N ASN A 565 -9.02 31.18 -2.60
CA ASN A 565 -9.90 30.43 -1.69
C ASN A 565 -11.38 30.61 -2.03
N ALA A 566 -11.81 31.82 -2.37
CA ALA A 566 -13.19 32.08 -2.81
C ALA A 566 -13.51 31.29 -4.09
N ARG A 567 -12.63 31.30 -5.06
CA ARG A 567 -12.76 30.52 -6.30
C ARG A 567 -12.79 29.03 -6.04
N LYS A 568 -11.91 28.49 -5.19
CA LYS A 568 -11.92 27.07 -4.77
C LYS A 568 -13.24 26.68 -4.12
N TYR A 569 -13.77 27.55 -3.26
CA TYR A 569 -15.07 27.32 -2.61
C TYR A 569 -16.21 27.31 -3.64
N GLU A 570 -16.24 28.26 -4.56
CA GLU A 570 -17.25 28.34 -5.60
C GLU A 570 -17.25 27.13 -6.53
N ILE A 571 -16.07 26.70 -7.00
CA ILE A 571 -15.91 25.47 -7.79
C ILE A 571 -16.41 24.25 -7.02
N LYS A 572 -16.07 24.14 -5.75
CA LYS A 572 -16.52 23.04 -4.89
C LYS A 572 -18.02 23.05 -4.67
N ASN A 573 -18.60 24.24 -4.42
CA ASN A 573 -20.02 24.42 -4.26
C ASN A 573 -20.77 24.04 -5.55
N ASP A 574 -20.35 24.53 -6.69
CA ASP A 574 -20.97 24.19 -7.98
C ASP A 574 -20.89 22.69 -8.27
N LYS A 575 -19.74 22.07 -7.99
CA LYS A 575 -19.56 20.63 -8.17
C LYS A 575 -20.49 19.81 -7.28
N LEU A 576 -20.72 20.22 -6.04
CA LEU A 576 -21.56 19.50 -5.10
C LEU A 576 -23.06 19.80 -5.27
N THR A 577 -23.42 21.00 -5.69
CA THR A 577 -24.81 21.41 -5.88
C THR A 577 -25.38 21.04 -7.24
N ARG A 578 -24.51 20.91 -8.25
CA ARG A 578 -24.89 20.38 -9.55
C ARG A 578 -25.19 18.88 -9.44
N GLY A 579 -26.15 18.38 -10.25
CA GLY A 579 -26.42 16.94 -10.31
C GLY A 579 -25.19 16.14 -10.79
N ASP A 580 -25.10 14.91 -10.34
CA ASP A 580 -24.00 14.02 -10.71
C ASP A 580 -24.25 13.34 -12.07
N GLU A 581 -23.20 13.15 -12.87
CA GLU A 581 -23.25 12.35 -14.08
C GLU A 581 -23.20 10.87 -13.72
N LEU A 582 -24.35 10.20 -13.77
CA LEU A 582 -24.49 8.79 -13.52
C LEU A 582 -24.66 8.00 -14.85
N PRO A 583 -24.33 6.70 -14.87
CA PRO A 583 -24.56 5.85 -16.03
C PRO A 583 -26.04 5.92 -16.50
N PRO A 584 -26.33 5.68 -17.80
CA PRO A 584 -27.69 5.71 -18.30
C PRO A 584 -28.61 4.77 -17.50
N GLY A 585 -29.82 5.26 -17.14
CA GLY A 585 -30.80 4.52 -16.36
C GLY A 585 -30.59 4.49 -14.85
N VAL A 586 -29.53 5.07 -14.33
CA VAL A 586 -29.26 5.17 -12.88
C VAL A 586 -29.79 6.50 -12.37
N LEU A 587 -30.66 6.48 -11.35
CA LEU A 587 -31.23 7.68 -10.72
C LEU A 587 -30.40 8.15 -9.52
N LYS A 588 -30.02 7.22 -8.66
CA LYS A 588 -29.23 7.44 -7.44
C LYS A 588 -28.19 6.35 -7.28
N MET A 589 -27.08 6.72 -6.67
CA MET A 589 -26.06 5.79 -6.23
C MET A 589 -25.66 6.13 -4.79
N VAL A 590 -25.62 5.14 -3.94
CA VAL A 590 -25.14 5.29 -2.56
C VAL A 590 -23.92 4.40 -2.38
N LYS A 591 -22.85 4.99 -1.90
CA LYS A 591 -21.62 4.27 -1.51
C LYS A 591 -21.46 4.34 -0.01
N VAL A 592 -21.27 3.18 0.60
CA VAL A 592 -21.05 3.04 2.05
C VAL A 592 -19.65 2.49 2.26
N TYR A 593 -18.87 3.13 3.12
CA TYR A 593 -17.51 2.71 3.48
C TYR A 593 -17.52 2.11 4.87
N ILE A 594 -17.03 0.89 4.98
CA ILE A 594 -16.94 0.16 6.24
C ILE A 594 -15.47 -0.08 6.55
N ALA A 595 -15.04 0.33 7.73
CA ALA A 595 -13.71 0.06 8.24
C ALA A 595 -13.72 -1.17 9.14
N GLU A 596 -12.81 -2.08 8.88
CA GLU A 596 -12.60 -3.29 9.66
C GLU A 596 -11.17 -3.32 10.20
N ARG A 597 -11.04 -3.64 11.47
CA ARG A 597 -9.76 -3.85 12.12
C ARG A 597 -9.47 -5.35 12.18
N ARG A 598 -8.50 -5.80 11.40
CA ARG A 598 -8.13 -7.21 11.30
C ARG A 598 -6.85 -7.49 12.07
N ARG A 599 -6.94 -8.34 13.06
CA ARG A 599 -5.80 -8.87 13.81
C ARG A 599 -5.23 -10.08 13.09
N LEU A 600 -3.98 -10.40 13.39
CA LEU A 600 -3.37 -11.62 12.90
C LEU A 600 -4.11 -12.83 13.49
N GLN A 601 -4.46 -13.79 12.64
CA GLN A 601 -5.18 -14.99 13.03
C GLN A 601 -4.62 -16.22 12.32
N PRO A 602 -4.86 -17.45 12.83
CA PRO A 602 -4.45 -18.66 12.13
C PRO A 602 -5.03 -18.72 10.71
N GLY A 603 -4.20 -19.10 9.74
CA GLY A 603 -4.56 -19.12 8.32
C GLY A 603 -4.10 -17.90 7.52
N ASP A 604 -3.67 -16.83 8.17
CA ASP A 604 -3.08 -15.67 7.50
C ASP A 604 -1.70 -16.02 6.94
N LYS A 605 -1.41 -15.52 5.76
CA LYS A 605 -0.12 -15.72 5.10
C LYS A 605 0.88 -14.67 5.55
N MET A 606 2.04 -15.13 5.94
CA MET A 606 3.18 -14.29 6.32
C MET A 606 4.42 -14.68 5.54
N ALA A 607 5.33 -13.75 5.35
CA ALA A 607 6.58 -13.99 4.67
C ALA A 607 7.68 -13.04 5.15
N GLY A 608 8.94 -13.51 5.05
CA GLY A 608 10.09 -12.62 5.07
C GLY A 608 10.38 -12.06 3.68
N ARG A 609 11.56 -11.45 3.52
CA ARG A 609 12.00 -10.86 2.25
C ARG A 609 12.76 -11.83 1.34
N HIS A 610 12.97 -13.06 1.76
CA HIS A 610 13.82 -14.04 1.07
C HIS A 610 13.04 -15.19 0.40
N GLY A 611 11.77 -14.97 0.13
CA GLY A 611 10.90 -16.02 -0.41
C GLY A 611 10.46 -17.07 0.62
N ASN A 612 10.72 -16.84 1.89
CA ASN A 612 10.34 -17.70 3.01
C ASN A 612 8.90 -17.42 3.46
N LYS A 613 7.94 -17.86 2.66
CA LYS A 613 6.52 -17.72 2.92
C LYS A 613 5.99 -18.85 3.83
N GLY A 614 5.00 -18.52 4.62
CA GLY A 614 4.32 -19.48 5.47
C GLY A 614 2.93 -19.05 5.89
N VAL A 615 2.18 -19.98 6.44
CA VAL A 615 0.82 -19.76 6.96
C VAL A 615 0.83 -19.94 8.47
N VAL A 616 0.19 -19.03 9.19
CA VAL A 616 0.06 -19.13 10.65
C VAL A 616 -0.76 -20.36 11.00
N SER A 617 -0.15 -21.28 11.73
CA SER A 617 -0.81 -22.53 12.17
C SER A 617 -1.48 -22.38 13.53
N LYS A 618 -0.82 -21.71 14.46
CA LYS A 618 -1.30 -21.52 15.83
C LYS A 618 -0.79 -20.22 16.40
N ILE A 619 -1.62 -19.56 17.19
CA ILE A 619 -1.22 -18.48 18.10
C ILE A 619 -1.11 -19.09 19.49
N CYS A 620 0.15 -19.22 19.95
CA CYS A 620 0.48 -19.91 21.19
C CYS A 620 0.51 -18.93 22.37
N PRO A 621 -0.03 -19.28 23.55
CA PRO A 621 0.14 -18.49 24.76
C PRO A 621 1.61 -18.17 25.03
N VAL A 622 1.89 -16.99 25.58
CA VAL A 622 3.26 -16.52 25.82
C VAL A 622 4.04 -17.47 26.74
N GLU A 623 3.39 -18.03 27.74
CA GLU A 623 3.96 -18.96 28.69
C GLU A 623 4.39 -20.31 28.09
N ASP A 624 3.80 -20.71 26.97
CA ASP A 624 4.13 -21.96 26.27
C ASP A 624 5.23 -21.78 25.21
N MET A 625 5.58 -20.55 24.87
CA MET A 625 6.63 -20.27 23.89
C MET A 625 8.01 -20.59 24.44
N PRO A 626 8.95 -21.04 23.57
CA PRO A 626 10.36 -21.13 23.96
C PRO A 626 10.88 -19.79 24.44
N TYR A 627 11.66 -19.77 25.51
CA TYR A 627 12.21 -18.53 26.07
C TYR A 627 13.73 -18.65 26.29
N MET A 628 14.36 -17.47 26.28
CA MET A 628 15.80 -17.35 26.51
C MET A 628 16.15 -17.38 28.01
N ALA A 629 17.43 -17.45 28.32
CA ALA A 629 17.93 -17.46 29.70
C ALA A 629 17.53 -16.21 30.53
N ASP A 630 17.30 -15.09 29.89
CA ASP A 630 16.81 -13.85 30.51
C ASP A 630 15.27 -13.80 30.70
N GLY A 631 14.57 -14.85 30.31
CA GLY A 631 13.12 -14.95 30.39
C GLY A 631 12.35 -14.37 29.18
N ARG A 632 13.04 -13.90 28.15
CA ARG A 632 12.41 -13.32 26.95
C ARG A 632 11.89 -14.44 26.04
N PRO A 633 10.56 -14.50 25.75
CA PRO A 633 10.01 -15.50 24.86
C PRO A 633 10.29 -15.18 23.41
N ALA A 634 10.36 -16.20 22.54
CA ALA A 634 10.40 -16.05 21.10
C ALA A 634 9.06 -15.53 20.58
N ASP A 635 9.08 -14.63 19.61
CA ASP A 635 7.87 -14.12 18.97
C ASP A 635 7.35 -15.05 17.88
N ILE A 636 8.26 -15.64 17.10
CA ILE A 636 7.96 -16.54 16.00
C ILE A 636 8.90 -17.75 16.07
N VAL A 637 8.38 -18.92 15.80
CA VAL A 637 9.17 -20.15 15.68
C VAL A 637 9.04 -20.69 14.27
N LEU A 638 10.16 -20.76 13.55
CA LEU A 638 10.25 -21.24 12.18
C LEU A 638 10.94 -22.61 12.11
N ASN A 639 10.52 -23.43 11.14
CA ASN A 639 11.14 -24.71 10.90
C ASN A 639 12.48 -24.54 10.16
N PRO A 640 13.59 -25.03 10.69
CA PRO A 640 14.88 -24.94 10.05
C PRO A 640 14.98 -25.74 8.74
N LEU A 641 14.15 -26.74 8.52
CA LEU A 641 14.12 -27.54 7.28
C LEU A 641 13.69 -26.71 6.05
N GLY A 642 13.07 -25.55 6.27
CA GLY A 642 12.69 -24.61 5.22
C GLY A 642 13.87 -23.84 4.59
N VAL A 643 15.08 -23.94 5.13
CA VAL A 643 16.24 -23.17 4.65
C VAL A 643 17.11 -23.96 3.66
N PRO A 644 17.62 -25.20 3.97
CA PRO A 644 18.63 -25.84 3.13
C PRO A 644 18.16 -26.22 1.73
N SER A 645 16.91 -26.70 1.62
CA SER A 645 16.37 -27.14 0.32
C SER A 645 16.07 -25.97 -0.63
N ARG A 646 15.87 -24.79 -0.10
CA ARG A 646 15.47 -23.58 -0.85
C ARG A 646 16.65 -22.66 -1.13
N MET A 647 17.76 -22.88 -0.46
CA MET A 647 19.03 -22.15 -0.68
C MET A 647 18.92 -20.63 -0.49
N ASN A 648 17.97 -20.16 0.30
CA ASN A 648 17.80 -18.75 0.65
C ASN A 648 18.56 -18.44 1.96
N ILE A 649 19.87 -18.53 1.92
CA ILE A 649 20.75 -18.36 3.08
C ILE A 649 20.77 -16.92 3.60
N GLY A 650 20.42 -15.95 2.77
CA GLY A 650 20.34 -14.54 3.14
C GLY A 650 19.45 -14.28 4.36
N GLN A 651 18.39 -15.07 4.58
CA GLN A 651 17.56 -14.97 5.78
C GLN A 651 18.32 -15.28 7.08
N VAL A 652 19.24 -16.21 7.05
CA VAL A 652 20.06 -16.56 8.23
C VAL A 652 21.03 -15.43 8.54
N LEU A 653 21.66 -14.86 7.53
CA LEU A 653 22.54 -13.70 7.68
C LEU A 653 21.78 -12.47 8.18
N GLU A 654 20.58 -12.24 7.69
CA GLU A 654 19.70 -11.19 8.20
C GLU A 654 19.38 -11.40 9.69
N VAL A 655 19.06 -12.62 10.09
CA VAL A 655 18.78 -12.96 11.48
C VAL A 655 19.98 -12.68 12.38
N HIS A 656 21.17 -13.06 11.96
CA HIS A 656 22.40 -12.82 12.72
C HIS A 656 22.71 -11.33 12.86
N LEU A 657 22.61 -10.57 11.77
CA LEU A 657 22.85 -9.13 11.82
C LEU A 657 21.76 -8.40 12.62
N GLY A 658 20.52 -8.83 12.50
CA GLY A 658 19.41 -8.31 13.32
C GLY A 658 19.59 -8.59 14.80
N TRP A 659 20.12 -9.75 15.17
CA TRP A 659 20.50 -10.08 16.55
C TRP A 659 21.57 -9.13 17.08
N ALA A 660 22.63 -8.89 16.29
CA ALA A 660 23.66 -7.92 16.63
C ALA A 660 23.09 -6.50 16.80
N ALA A 661 22.24 -6.07 15.89
CA ALA A 661 21.62 -4.75 15.93
C ALA A 661 20.77 -4.52 17.18
N LYS A 662 19.97 -5.48 17.57
CA LYS A 662 19.15 -5.41 18.79
C LYS A 662 20.02 -5.48 20.05
N GLY A 663 21.07 -6.30 20.05
CA GLY A 663 22.03 -6.36 21.15
C GLY A 663 22.73 -5.02 21.37
N LEU A 664 23.16 -4.35 20.32
CA LEU A 664 23.70 -2.99 20.37
C LEU A 664 22.68 -1.98 20.95
N GLY A 665 21.43 -2.07 20.54
CA GLY A 665 20.35 -1.24 21.07
C GLY A 665 20.16 -1.42 22.58
N TRP A 666 20.14 -2.64 23.08
CA TRP A 666 20.03 -2.93 24.52
C TRP A 666 21.27 -2.42 25.29
N ARG A 667 22.44 -2.54 24.71
CA ARG A 667 23.67 -2.02 25.29
C ARG A 667 23.64 -0.50 25.40
N ILE A 668 23.17 0.20 24.36
CA ILE A 668 22.98 1.65 24.39
C ILE A 668 21.95 2.05 25.45
N GLU A 669 20.85 1.33 25.58
CA GLU A 669 19.84 1.58 26.63
C GLU A 669 20.43 1.47 28.03
N LYS A 670 21.26 0.45 28.27
CA LYS A 670 21.97 0.27 29.54
C LYS A 670 22.93 1.42 29.81
N MET A 671 23.72 1.81 28.78
CA MET A 671 24.68 2.93 28.88
C MET A 671 24.00 4.27 29.14
N LEU A 672 22.84 4.54 28.56
CA LEU A 672 22.05 5.75 28.81
C LEU A 672 21.63 5.92 30.29
N LYS A 673 21.48 4.80 30.99
CA LYS A 673 21.11 4.80 32.41
C LYS A 673 22.31 4.95 33.37
N THR A 674 23.50 4.55 32.93
CA THR A 674 24.67 4.34 33.82
C THR A 674 25.91 5.16 33.44
N GLU A 675 26.03 5.62 32.22
CA GLU A 675 27.26 6.18 31.67
C GLU A 675 27.14 7.66 31.25
N THR A 676 28.29 8.30 31.03
CA THR A 676 28.38 9.70 30.63
C THR A 676 28.27 9.85 29.10
N ALA A 677 27.91 11.06 28.63
CA ALA A 677 27.82 11.39 27.21
C ALA A 677 29.14 11.09 26.44
N ARG A 678 30.27 11.24 27.09
CA ARG A 678 31.59 10.93 26.48
C ARG A 678 31.77 9.44 26.19
N GLN A 679 31.34 8.57 27.09
CA GLN A 679 31.43 7.12 26.93
C GLN A 679 30.49 6.64 25.84
N ILE A 680 29.27 7.20 25.79
CA ILE A 680 28.29 6.92 24.76
C ILE A 680 28.82 7.38 23.41
N ARG A 681 29.45 8.55 23.32
CA ARG A 681 30.07 9.05 22.07
C ARG A 681 31.17 8.09 21.58
N ALA A 682 32.04 7.61 22.48
CA ALA A 682 33.08 6.64 22.13
C ALA A 682 32.51 5.34 21.61
N PHE A 683 31.44 4.83 22.21
CA PHE A 683 30.77 3.63 21.80
C PHE A 683 30.06 3.78 20.43
N LEU A 684 29.36 4.90 20.21
CA LEU A 684 28.75 5.20 18.93
C LEU A 684 29.80 5.39 17.83
N ASN A 685 30.94 6.02 18.11
CA ASN A 685 32.04 6.10 17.16
C ASN A 685 32.58 4.71 16.81
N GLU A 686 32.64 3.78 17.75
CA GLU A 686 33.06 2.40 17.48
C GLU A 686 32.05 1.68 16.59
N ILE A 687 30.76 1.91 16.76
CA ILE A 687 29.72 1.32 15.89
C ILE A 687 29.79 1.90 14.47
N TYR A 688 29.81 3.23 14.33
CA TYR A 688 29.65 3.89 13.04
C TYR A 688 30.95 4.02 12.23
N ASN A 689 32.09 4.13 12.88
CA ASN A 689 33.35 4.49 12.20
C ASN A 689 34.35 3.33 12.07
N ARG A 690 34.00 2.12 12.52
CA ARG A 690 34.89 0.95 12.43
C ARG A 690 34.99 0.32 11.04
N THR A 691 33.99 0.52 10.20
CA THR A 691 33.83 -0.15 8.88
C THR A 691 33.77 0.83 7.70
N GLY A 692 34.75 1.65 7.54
CA GLY A 692 35.06 2.31 6.25
C GLY A 692 34.28 3.56 5.82
N LYS A 693 33.12 3.87 6.39
CA LYS A 693 32.45 5.17 6.25
C LYS A 693 32.57 5.95 7.55
N HIS A 694 33.04 7.18 7.47
CA HIS A 694 33.15 8.06 8.62
C HIS A 694 31.90 8.93 8.78
N GLU A 695 31.25 8.77 9.93
CA GLU A 695 30.21 9.68 10.43
C GLU A 695 30.87 10.63 11.46
N ASP A 696 30.67 11.94 11.30
CA ASP A 696 31.20 12.93 12.22
C ASP A 696 30.28 13.08 13.45
N LEU A 697 30.54 12.25 14.47
CA LEU A 697 29.82 12.32 15.74
C LEU A 697 30.46 13.34 16.73
N ASP A 698 31.64 13.79 16.45
CA ASP A 698 32.38 14.72 17.34
C ASP A 698 31.86 16.15 17.21
N SER A 699 31.25 16.51 16.10
CA SER A 699 30.62 17.82 15.87
C SER A 699 29.27 17.98 16.56
N LEU A 700 28.64 16.90 17.01
CA LEU A 700 27.36 16.93 17.71
C LEU A 700 27.48 17.43 19.15
N SER A 701 26.54 18.25 19.60
CA SER A 701 26.42 18.64 21.01
C SER A 701 26.02 17.41 21.85
N ASP A 702 26.28 17.47 23.17
CA ASP A 702 25.90 16.36 24.05
C ASP A 702 24.41 16.11 24.11
N GLU A 703 23.58 17.14 23.95
CA GLU A 703 22.12 16.99 23.87
C GLU A 703 21.67 16.27 22.59
N GLU A 704 22.26 16.63 21.45
CA GLU A 704 22.00 15.98 20.16
C GLU A 704 22.44 14.52 20.15
N LEU A 705 23.63 14.26 20.74
CA LEU A 705 24.15 12.91 20.90
C LEU A 705 23.23 12.03 21.77
N MET A 706 22.76 12.57 22.89
CA MET A 706 21.85 11.88 23.79
C MET A 706 20.49 11.64 23.14
N ARG A 707 20.01 12.56 22.29
CA ARG A 707 18.80 12.39 21.47
C ARG A 707 18.98 11.28 20.46
N MET A 708 20.12 11.24 19.76
CA MET A 708 20.46 10.16 18.83
C MET A 708 20.53 8.81 19.55
N ALA A 709 21.19 8.74 20.69
CA ALA A 709 21.29 7.51 21.49
C ALA A 709 19.92 7.00 21.95
N ARG A 710 19.01 7.88 22.34
CA ARG A 710 17.62 7.50 22.67
C ARG A 710 16.87 6.91 21.48
N ASN A 711 17.10 7.41 20.27
CA ASN A 711 16.49 6.89 19.06
C ASN A 711 17.03 5.49 18.69
N LEU A 712 18.24 5.13 19.14
CA LEU A 712 18.87 3.84 18.88
C LEU A 712 18.58 2.75 19.92
N GLN A 713 17.84 3.05 20.98
CA GLN A 713 17.55 2.08 22.06
C GLN A 713 16.83 0.81 21.56
N ASN A 714 15.98 0.94 20.55
CA ASN A 714 15.21 -0.16 20.00
C ASN A 714 15.96 -1.01 18.96
N GLY A 715 17.20 -0.70 18.71
CA GLY A 715 18.07 -1.36 17.75
C GLY A 715 18.80 -0.36 16.86
N VAL A 716 20.04 -0.67 16.53
CA VAL A 716 20.84 0.12 15.58
C VAL A 716 20.53 -0.34 14.18
N PRO A 717 19.92 0.48 13.29
CA PRO A 717 19.63 0.07 11.93
C PRO A 717 20.92 -0.04 11.12
N PHE A 718 21.06 -1.15 10.37
CA PHE A 718 22.14 -1.38 9.44
C PHE A 718 21.66 -1.32 8.01
N ALA A 719 22.48 -0.78 7.11
CA ALA A 719 22.27 -0.83 5.67
C ALA A 719 23.26 -1.79 5.03
N THR A 720 22.75 -2.83 4.37
CA THR A 720 23.52 -3.78 3.59
C THR A 720 23.08 -3.71 2.13
N PRO A 721 23.70 -2.84 1.29
CA PRO A 721 23.31 -2.71 -0.11
C PRO A 721 23.40 -4.03 -0.85
N VAL A 722 22.54 -4.21 -1.84
CA VAL A 722 22.53 -5.41 -2.68
C VAL A 722 23.85 -5.52 -3.46
N PHE A 723 24.44 -6.69 -3.47
CA PHE A 723 25.75 -7.03 -4.06
C PHE A 723 26.97 -6.30 -3.46
N ASP A 724 26.77 -5.50 -2.42
CA ASP A 724 27.81 -4.81 -1.65
C ASP A 724 27.48 -4.87 -0.16
N GLY A 725 26.97 -6.01 0.28
CA GLY A 725 26.50 -6.23 1.65
C GLY A 725 27.63 -6.56 2.62
N ALA A 726 27.27 -6.64 3.90
CA ALA A 726 28.19 -7.04 4.96
C ALA A 726 28.72 -8.47 4.73
N ASN A 727 30.01 -8.65 4.94
CA ASN A 727 30.63 -9.97 4.92
C ASN A 727 30.57 -10.64 6.29
N GLU A 728 30.97 -11.92 6.37
CA GLU A 728 30.90 -12.70 7.59
C GLU A 728 31.75 -12.09 8.74
N GLU A 729 32.92 -11.56 8.42
CA GLU A 729 33.80 -10.91 9.42
C GLU A 729 33.19 -9.69 10.03
N GLN A 730 32.53 -8.86 9.23
CA GLN A 730 31.81 -7.66 9.70
C GLN A 730 30.63 -8.03 10.61
N ILE A 731 29.90 -9.07 10.27
CA ILE A 731 28.77 -9.55 11.09
C ILE A 731 29.29 -10.09 12.43
N ARG A 732 30.35 -10.87 12.42
CA ARG A 732 31.01 -11.36 13.66
C ARG A 732 31.52 -10.22 14.54
N MET A 733 32.15 -9.24 13.93
CA MET A 733 32.62 -8.04 14.62
C MET A 733 31.50 -7.30 15.32
N MET A 734 30.35 -7.14 14.66
CA MET A 734 29.18 -6.49 15.27
C MET A 734 28.54 -7.34 16.36
N LEU A 735 28.53 -8.66 16.23
CA LEU A 735 28.07 -9.58 17.28
C LEU A 735 28.96 -9.51 18.51
N ASP A 736 30.28 -9.45 18.34
CA ASP A 736 31.24 -9.30 19.44
C ASP A 736 31.09 -7.97 20.16
N LEU A 737 30.82 -6.91 19.42
CA LEU A 737 30.55 -5.60 19.97
C LEU A 737 29.21 -5.53 20.73
N ALA A 738 28.18 -6.20 20.20
CA ALA A 738 26.85 -6.24 20.79
C ALA A 738 26.80 -7.06 22.08
N PHE A 739 27.49 -8.19 22.10
CA PHE A 739 27.48 -9.15 23.19
C PHE A 739 28.90 -9.43 23.72
N PRO A 740 29.41 -8.59 24.65
CA PRO A 740 30.63 -8.91 25.37
C PRO A 740 30.50 -10.26 26.10
N ASP A 741 31.62 -10.87 26.46
CA ASP A 741 31.66 -12.21 27.04
C ASP A 741 30.78 -12.40 28.29
N ASP A 742 30.66 -11.39 29.14
CA ASP A 742 29.76 -11.39 30.31
C ASP A 742 28.29 -11.45 29.94
N GLU A 743 27.88 -10.66 28.94
CA GLU A 743 26.50 -10.71 28.40
C GLU A 743 26.22 -12.01 27.63
N ALA A 744 27.20 -12.48 26.89
CA ALA A 744 27.11 -13.77 26.19
C ALA A 744 26.93 -14.94 27.18
N GLN A 745 27.64 -14.95 28.30
CA GLN A 745 27.44 -15.93 29.36
C GLN A 745 26.08 -15.81 30.05
N ARG A 746 25.65 -14.58 30.31
CA ARG A 746 24.32 -14.32 30.90
C ARG A 746 23.19 -14.86 30.03
N LEU A 747 23.29 -14.66 28.74
CA LEU A 747 22.32 -15.14 27.74
C LEU A 747 22.54 -16.57 27.28
N GLN A 748 23.59 -17.24 27.79
CA GLN A 748 23.99 -18.61 27.39
C GLN A 748 24.16 -18.74 25.88
N LEU A 749 24.82 -17.76 25.25
CA LEU A 749 25.15 -17.78 23.84
C LEU A 749 26.32 -18.73 23.56
N THR A 750 26.35 -19.31 22.36
CA THR A 750 27.49 -20.09 21.85
C THR A 750 28.71 -19.19 21.64
N SER A 751 29.87 -19.80 21.37
CA SER A 751 31.10 -19.07 21.04
C SER A 751 30.98 -18.12 19.85
N SER A 752 30.16 -18.48 18.86
CA SER A 752 29.84 -17.63 17.71
C SER A 752 28.80 -16.52 18.01
N LYS A 753 28.16 -16.57 19.17
CA LYS A 753 27.10 -15.61 19.63
C LYS A 753 25.85 -15.59 18.73
N THR A 754 25.70 -16.55 17.83
CA THR A 754 24.58 -16.65 16.88
C THR A 754 23.46 -17.54 17.38
N GLN A 755 23.75 -18.44 18.32
CA GLN A 755 22.82 -19.40 18.89
C GLN A 755 22.73 -19.22 20.41
N ALA A 756 21.56 -19.44 20.95
CA ALA A 756 21.29 -19.36 22.38
C ALA A 756 20.66 -20.66 22.90
N THR A 757 20.88 -20.97 24.16
CA THR A 757 20.14 -22.02 24.85
C THR A 757 18.73 -21.53 25.13
N LEU A 758 17.73 -22.21 24.59
CA LEU A 758 16.32 -21.94 24.87
C LEU A 758 15.74 -22.97 25.84
N TYR A 759 14.71 -22.55 26.54
CA TYR A 759 13.97 -23.36 27.50
C TYR A 759 12.55 -23.57 27.01
N ASP A 760 12.00 -24.79 27.24
CA ASP A 760 10.63 -25.09 26.91
C ASP A 760 9.68 -24.36 27.90
N GLY A 761 8.79 -23.53 27.40
CA GLY A 761 7.84 -22.81 28.19
C GLY A 761 6.85 -23.69 28.98
N ARG A 762 6.60 -24.92 28.51
CA ARG A 762 5.67 -25.85 29.15
C ARG A 762 6.27 -26.67 30.30
N THR A 763 7.54 -27.07 30.15
CA THR A 763 8.24 -27.91 31.12
C THR A 763 9.28 -27.17 31.94
N GLY A 764 9.85 -26.08 31.40
CA GLY A 764 10.96 -25.34 31.97
C GLY A 764 12.32 -25.96 31.72
N ASP A 765 12.41 -27.06 31.00
CA ASP A 765 13.66 -27.76 30.67
C ASP A 765 14.37 -27.08 29.49
N ALA A 766 15.69 -27.10 29.53
CA ALA A 766 16.50 -26.62 28.40
C ALA A 766 16.41 -27.58 27.21
N PHE A 767 16.38 -27.05 26.00
CA PHE A 767 16.50 -27.88 24.79
C PHE A 767 17.91 -28.43 24.65
N GLU A 768 18.05 -29.63 24.11
CA GLU A 768 19.31 -30.35 24.01
C GLU A 768 20.40 -29.61 23.21
N ARG A 769 20.00 -28.85 22.20
CA ARG A 769 20.90 -28.11 21.32
C ARG A 769 20.62 -26.62 21.35
N PRO A 770 21.64 -25.76 21.24
CA PRO A 770 21.44 -24.34 21.08
C PRO A 770 20.69 -24.05 19.79
N VAL A 771 19.85 -23.02 19.83
CA VAL A 771 18.93 -22.64 18.76
C VAL A 771 19.38 -21.31 18.17
N THR A 772 19.35 -21.18 16.85
CA THR A 772 19.59 -19.92 16.16
C THR A 772 18.46 -18.95 16.48
N VAL A 773 18.81 -17.83 17.06
CA VAL A 773 17.88 -16.76 17.42
C VAL A 773 18.33 -15.44 16.81
N GLY A 774 17.40 -14.56 16.57
CA GLY A 774 17.68 -13.22 16.07
C GLY A 774 16.43 -12.54 15.58
N TYR A 775 16.59 -11.35 15.02
CA TYR A 775 15.51 -10.53 14.52
C TYR A 775 15.49 -10.54 13.00
N MET A 776 14.32 -10.82 12.46
CA MET A 776 14.03 -10.75 11.02
C MET A 776 12.84 -9.83 10.78
N HIS A 777 12.90 -9.07 9.70
CA HIS A 777 11.77 -8.28 9.25
C HIS A 777 10.75 -9.19 8.56
N TYR A 778 9.58 -9.33 9.16
CA TYR A 778 8.54 -10.27 8.75
C TYR A 778 7.27 -9.52 8.36
N LEU A 779 6.67 -9.87 7.23
CA LEU A 779 5.54 -9.18 6.62
C LEU A 779 4.26 -10.01 6.74
N LYS A 780 3.15 -9.33 6.92
CA LYS A 780 1.81 -9.89 6.73
C LYS A 780 1.38 -9.62 5.29
N LEU A 781 1.02 -10.65 4.55
CA LEU A 781 0.63 -10.51 3.15
C LEU A 781 -0.88 -10.31 2.99
N HIS A 782 -1.27 -9.72 1.87
CA HIS A 782 -2.68 -9.40 1.53
C HIS A 782 -3.51 -10.65 1.13
N HIS A 783 -3.13 -11.81 1.62
CA HIS A 783 -3.85 -13.09 1.48
C HIS A 783 -4.42 -13.50 2.84
N LEU A 784 -5.39 -12.70 3.32
CA LEU A 784 -6.00 -12.91 4.63
C LEU A 784 -7.05 -14.03 4.57
N VAL A 785 -7.12 -14.83 5.61
CA VAL A 785 -8.03 -15.97 5.68
C VAL A 785 -9.50 -15.56 5.62
N ASP A 786 -9.87 -14.40 6.18
CA ASP A 786 -11.23 -13.88 6.16
C ASP A 786 -11.77 -13.66 4.75
N ASP A 787 -10.90 -13.26 3.82
CA ASP A 787 -11.26 -13.05 2.42
C ASP A 787 -11.36 -14.34 1.62
N LYS A 788 -10.83 -15.46 2.14
CA LYS A 788 -10.73 -16.75 1.46
C LYS A 788 -11.61 -17.83 2.05
N MET A 789 -11.91 -17.76 3.34
CA MET A 789 -12.77 -18.71 4.01
C MET A 789 -14.17 -18.64 3.41
N HIS A 790 -14.65 -19.79 2.93
CA HIS A 790 -15.96 -19.91 2.31
C HIS A 790 -16.59 -21.27 2.58
N ALA A 791 -17.88 -21.26 2.85
CA ALA A 791 -18.69 -22.46 2.99
C ALA A 791 -20.07 -22.24 2.34
N ARG A 792 -20.64 -23.32 1.86
CA ARG A 792 -21.96 -23.32 1.25
C ARG A 792 -22.75 -24.58 1.65
N SER A 793 -24.02 -24.41 1.94
CA SER A 793 -24.99 -25.50 1.98
C SER A 793 -25.86 -25.49 0.74
N THR A 794 -26.72 -24.49 0.60
CA THR A 794 -27.55 -24.23 -0.56
C THR A 794 -27.33 -22.79 -1.01
N GLY A 795 -27.43 -22.48 -2.28
CA GLY A 795 -27.21 -21.17 -2.81
C GLY A 795 -27.68 -21.03 -4.27
N PRO A 796 -27.24 -20.01 -5.00
CA PRO A 796 -27.65 -19.77 -6.37
C PRO A 796 -27.10 -20.82 -7.34
N TYR A 797 -27.84 -21.06 -8.42
CA TYR A 797 -27.52 -22.03 -9.47
C TYR A 797 -27.49 -21.32 -10.82
N SER A 798 -26.74 -21.91 -11.79
CA SER A 798 -26.73 -21.48 -13.18
C SER A 798 -28.12 -21.67 -13.81
N LEU A 799 -28.52 -20.78 -14.71
CA LEU A 799 -29.82 -20.82 -15.36
C LEU A 799 -29.98 -22.01 -16.32
N VAL A 800 -28.95 -22.33 -17.09
CA VAL A 800 -29.03 -23.38 -18.12
C VAL A 800 -28.70 -24.75 -17.56
N THR A 801 -27.54 -24.89 -16.94
CA THR A 801 -27.06 -26.19 -16.44
C THR A 801 -27.56 -26.54 -15.04
N GLN A 802 -28.19 -25.63 -14.33
CA GLN A 802 -28.65 -25.79 -12.96
C GLN A 802 -27.56 -26.25 -11.97
N GLN A 803 -26.31 -26.01 -12.32
CA GLN A 803 -25.18 -26.31 -11.45
C GLN A 803 -24.94 -25.14 -10.47
N PRO A 804 -24.39 -25.41 -9.27
CA PRO A 804 -23.99 -24.36 -8.36
C PRO A 804 -23.02 -23.39 -9.02
N LEU A 805 -23.20 -22.09 -8.80
CA LEU A 805 -22.27 -21.08 -9.26
C LEU A 805 -20.90 -21.26 -8.57
N GLY A 806 -19.83 -20.75 -9.16
CA GLY A 806 -18.49 -20.77 -8.60
C GLY A 806 -18.13 -19.45 -7.91
N GLY A 807 -17.17 -19.47 -6.99
CA GLY A 807 -16.61 -18.30 -6.33
C GLY A 807 -17.32 -17.85 -5.05
N LYS A 808 -16.58 -17.29 -4.13
CA LYS A 808 -17.07 -16.80 -2.84
C LYS A 808 -18.09 -15.66 -2.99
N ALA A 809 -17.84 -14.75 -3.93
CA ALA A 809 -18.69 -13.58 -4.16
C ALA A 809 -20.12 -13.94 -4.60
N GLN A 810 -20.31 -15.03 -5.33
CA GLN A 810 -21.61 -15.54 -5.76
C GLN A 810 -22.20 -16.56 -4.77
N PHE A 811 -21.62 -16.74 -3.60
CA PHE A 811 -21.99 -17.82 -2.69
C PHE A 811 -21.99 -19.18 -3.39
N GLY A 812 -20.92 -19.43 -4.16
CA GLY A 812 -20.75 -20.59 -5.01
C GLY A 812 -20.23 -21.82 -4.30
N GLY A 813 -20.29 -22.96 -4.98
CA GLY A 813 -19.74 -24.24 -4.51
C GLY A 813 -18.33 -24.48 -5.03
N GLN A 814 -17.69 -25.51 -4.46
CA GLN A 814 -16.40 -25.98 -4.92
C GLN A 814 -16.54 -26.74 -6.24
N ARG A 815 -15.53 -26.65 -7.09
CA ARG A 815 -15.47 -27.41 -8.34
C ARG A 815 -14.96 -28.82 -8.04
N PHE A 816 -15.80 -29.81 -8.33
CA PHE A 816 -15.41 -31.21 -8.37
C PHE A 816 -15.06 -31.57 -9.82
N GLY A 817 -13.76 -31.48 -10.15
CA GLY A 817 -13.29 -31.63 -11.50
C GLY A 817 -13.21 -33.08 -11.97
N GLU A 818 -12.78 -33.29 -13.20
CA GLU A 818 -12.62 -34.62 -13.81
C GLU A 818 -11.62 -35.49 -13.05
N MET A 819 -10.52 -34.91 -12.58
CA MET A 819 -9.49 -35.62 -11.79
C MET A 819 -10.02 -36.11 -10.44
N GLU A 820 -10.86 -35.31 -9.76
CA GLU A 820 -11.50 -35.67 -8.50
C GLU A 820 -12.51 -36.83 -8.69
N VAL A 821 -13.20 -36.86 -9.84
CA VAL A 821 -14.04 -37.97 -10.24
C VAL A 821 -13.22 -39.26 -10.39
N TRP A 822 -12.06 -39.19 -11.02
CA TRP A 822 -11.14 -40.32 -11.14
C TRP A 822 -10.65 -40.84 -9.79
N ALA A 823 -10.42 -39.96 -8.85
CA ALA A 823 -10.03 -40.34 -7.50
C ALA A 823 -11.11 -41.13 -6.78
N LEU A 824 -12.38 -40.74 -6.90
CA LEU A 824 -13.50 -41.50 -6.35
C LEU A 824 -13.71 -42.82 -7.10
N GLU A 825 -13.51 -42.86 -8.40
CA GLU A 825 -13.55 -44.12 -9.16
C GLU A 825 -12.47 -45.11 -8.67
N ALA A 826 -11.26 -44.61 -8.41
CA ALA A 826 -10.17 -45.44 -7.88
C ALA A 826 -10.46 -46.03 -6.51
N TYR A 827 -11.17 -45.29 -5.65
CA TYR A 827 -11.65 -45.83 -4.36
C TYR A 827 -12.85 -46.81 -4.48
N GLY A 828 -13.50 -46.87 -5.66
CA GLY A 828 -14.71 -47.65 -5.83
C GLY A 828 -15.94 -47.08 -5.09
N ALA A 829 -15.91 -45.79 -4.74
CA ALA A 829 -16.96 -45.12 -3.98
C ALA A 829 -18.11 -44.67 -4.92
N ALA A 830 -18.86 -45.61 -5.47
CA ALA A 830 -19.89 -45.36 -6.49
C ALA A 830 -21.05 -44.49 -5.95
N TYR A 831 -21.51 -44.74 -4.74
CA TYR A 831 -22.60 -43.96 -4.15
C TYR A 831 -22.21 -42.53 -3.83
N VAL A 832 -20.99 -42.31 -3.36
CA VAL A 832 -20.48 -40.96 -3.11
C VAL A 832 -20.35 -40.20 -4.41
N LEU A 833 -19.86 -40.85 -5.48
CA LEU A 833 -19.78 -40.25 -6.80
C LEU A 833 -21.15 -39.88 -7.36
N GLN A 834 -22.15 -40.79 -7.22
CA GLN A 834 -23.54 -40.54 -7.63
C GLN A 834 -24.12 -39.33 -6.88
N GLU A 835 -23.92 -39.25 -5.57
CA GLU A 835 -24.35 -38.11 -4.76
C GLU A 835 -23.72 -36.81 -5.21
N MET A 836 -22.40 -36.79 -5.46
CA MET A 836 -21.69 -35.61 -5.94
C MET A 836 -22.19 -35.12 -7.30
N LEU A 837 -22.51 -36.04 -8.20
CA LEU A 837 -22.95 -35.70 -9.57
C LEU A 837 -24.44 -35.33 -9.67
N THR A 838 -25.28 -35.73 -8.71
CA THR A 838 -26.73 -35.56 -8.78
C THR A 838 -27.27 -34.62 -7.72
N VAL A 839 -27.48 -35.09 -6.51
CA VAL A 839 -28.18 -34.34 -5.45
C VAL A 839 -27.39 -33.15 -4.91
N LYS A 840 -26.08 -33.18 -5.00
CA LYS A 840 -25.21 -32.05 -4.62
C LYS A 840 -24.97 -31.05 -5.76
N SER A 841 -25.35 -31.33 -6.97
CA SER A 841 -25.06 -30.52 -8.15
C SER A 841 -26.32 -30.10 -8.91
N ASP A 842 -26.66 -30.80 -9.99
CA ASP A 842 -27.60 -30.34 -11.01
C ASP A 842 -28.93 -31.10 -11.09
N ASP A 843 -29.15 -32.12 -10.24
CA ASP A 843 -30.46 -32.79 -10.15
C ASP A 843 -31.45 -31.93 -9.33
N VAL A 844 -32.27 -31.15 -10.02
CA VAL A 844 -33.21 -30.20 -9.40
C VAL A 844 -34.18 -30.88 -8.44
N ASN A 845 -34.81 -31.97 -8.86
CA ASN A 845 -35.77 -32.70 -8.02
C ASN A 845 -35.09 -33.47 -6.90
N GLY A 846 -33.93 -34.07 -7.18
CA GLY A 846 -33.15 -34.84 -6.22
C GLY A 846 -32.61 -33.97 -5.09
N ARG A 847 -32.07 -32.79 -5.40
CA ARG A 847 -31.56 -31.88 -4.37
C ARG A 847 -32.67 -31.33 -3.45
N THR A 848 -33.85 -31.06 -4.02
CA THR A 848 -35.01 -30.59 -3.24
C THR A 848 -35.52 -31.69 -2.28
N LYS A 849 -35.66 -32.91 -2.76
CA LYS A 849 -36.05 -34.06 -1.92
C LYS A 849 -35.00 -34.37 -0.85
N MET A 850 -33.72 -34.27 -1.19
CA MET A 850 -32.63 -34.48 -0.23
C MET A 850 -32.67 -33.46 0.88
N TYR A 851 -32.88 -32.19 0.57
CA TYR A 851 -33.04 -31.14 1.57
C TYR A 851 -34.26 -31.38 2.48
N GLU A 852 -35.38 -31.78 1.90
CA GLU A 852 -36.59 -32.16 2.63
C GLU A 852 -36.35 -33.36 3.58
N ASN A 853 -35.63 -34.38 3.11
CA ASN A 853 -35.29 -35.56 3.89
C ASN A 853 -34.35 -35.23 5.05
N ILE A 854 -33.38 -34.33 4.84
CA ILE A 854 -32.50 -33.85 5.92
C ILE A 854 -33.31 -33.14 7.00
N VAL A 855 -34.24 -32.26 6.62
CA VAL A 855 -35.11 -31.54 7.58
C VAL A 855 -36.00 -32.49 8.36
N LYS A 856 -36.52 -33.56 7.74
CA LYS A 856 -37.33 -34.58 8.38
C LYS A 856 -36.52 -35.59 9.18
N GLY A 857 -35.19 -35.61 9.05
CA GLY A 857 -34.32 -36.60 9.70
C GLY A 857 -34.29 -37.97 9.03
N GLU A 858 -34.75 -38.06 7.80
CA GLU A 858 -34.70 -39.28 7.00
C GLU A 858 -33.38 -39.37 6.22
N HIS A 859 -32.69 -40.50 6.26
CA HIS A 859 -31.42 -40.72 5.58
C HIS A 859 -31.62 -41.47 4.24
N LYS A 860 -32.43 -40.93 3.36
CA LYS A 860 -32.67 -41.50 2.01
C LYS A 860 -32.17 -40.57 0.95
N ILE A 861 -31.42 -41.12 -0.03
CA ILE A 861 -30.97 -40.44 -1.23
C ILE A 861 -31.77 -41.00 -2.42
N GLU A 862 -32.55 -40.16 -3.05
CA GLU A 862 -33.25 -40.48 -4.30
C GLU A 862 -32.59 -39.66 -5.42
N ALA A 863 -31.64 -40.24 -6.11
CA ALA A 863 -30.97 -39.59 -7.23
C ALA A 863 -31.85 -39.68 -8.51
N GLY A 864 -32.00 -38.56 -9.18
CA GLY A 864 -32.62 -38.43 -10.47
C GLY A 864 -31.60 -38.28 -11.59
N MET A 865 -32.01 -37.62 -12.67
CA MET A 865 -31.18 -37.36 -13.79
C MET A 865 -30.58 -35.97 -13.71
N PRO A 866 -29.26 -35.79 -13.92
CA PRO A 866 -28.62 -34.47 -14.00
C PRO A 866 -29.22 -33.61 -15.10
N GLU A 867 -29.50 -32.36 -14.83
CA GLU A 867 -30.03 -31.41 -15.81
C GLU A 867 -29.06 -31.14 -16.97
N SER A 868 -27.76 -31.22 -16.71
CA SER A 868 -26.71 -31.13 -17.73
C SER A 868 -26.83 -32.22 -18.80
N PHE A 869 -27.32 -33.42 -18.42
CA PHE A 869 -27.63 -34.49 -19.38
C PHE A 869 -28.83 -34.15 -20.28
N ASN A 870 -29.86 -33.51 -19.73
CA ASN A 870 -30.98 -33.01 -20.52
C ASN A 870 -30.54 -31.94 -21.52
N VAL A 871 -29.64 -31.04 -21.11
CA VAL A 871 -29.01 -30.03 -22.01
C VAL A 871 -28.25 -30.74 -23.15
N LEU A 872 -27.45 -31.76 -22.82
CA LEU A 872 -26.72 -32.56 -23.83
C LEU A 872 -27.65 -33.25 -24.83
N VAL A 873 -28.75 -33.86 -24.35
CA VAL A 873 -29.76 -34.47 -25.24
C VAL A 873 -30.37 -33.43 -26.18
N LYS A 874 -30.68 -32.24 -25.69
CA LYS A 874 -31.19 -31.15 -26.53
C LYS A 874 -30.17 -30.64 -27.56
N GLU A 875 -28.91 -30.53 -27.18
CA GLU A 875 -27.85 -30.20 -28.11
C GLU A 875 -27.64 -31.25 -29.20
N ILE A 876 -27.66 -32.52 -28.85
CA ILE A 876 -27.58 -33.64 -29.80
C ILE A 876 -28.76 -33.60 -30.80
N ARG A 877 -29.96 -33.38 -30.30
CA ARG A 877 -31.17 -33.25 -31.17
C ARG A 877 -31.06 -32.04 -32.09
N SER A 878 -30.42 -30.94 -31.63
CA SER A 878 -30.21 -29.76 -32.48
C SER A 878 -29.27 -30.01 -33.66
N LEU A 879 -28.41 -31.02 -33.57
CA LEU A 879 -27.56 -31.49 -34.67
C LEU A 879 -28.31 -32.39 -35.65
N GLY A 880 -29.62 -32.66 -35.48
CA GLY A 880 -30.42 -33.51 -36.34
C GLY A 880 -30.34 -35.02 -36.01
N ILE A 881 -29.73 -35.36 -34.87
CA ILE A 881 -29.63 -36.74 -34.35
C ILE A 881 -30.79 -36.98 -33.39
N ASP A 882 -31.59 -38.01 -33.67
CA ASP A 882 -32.65 -38.39 -32.76
C ASP A 882 -32.10 -39.23 -31.62
N ILE A 883 -32.37 -38.85 -30.39
CA ILE A 883 -31.96 -39.55 -29.18
C ILE A 883 -33.14 -39.65 -28.23
N ASP A 884 -33.50 -40.86 -27.88
CA ASP A 884 -34.57 -41.16 -26.93
C ASP A 884 -34.05 -41.95 -25.73
N LEU A 885 -34.52 -41.57 -24.55
CA LEU A 885 -34.25 -42.29 -23.34
C LEU A 885 -35.34 -43.32 -23.07
N VAL A 886 -34.95 -44.57 -23.17
CA VAL A 886 -35.84 -45.70 -22.90
C VAL A 886 -35.71 -46.14 -21.42
N LYS A 887 -36.80 -46.13 -20.69
CA LYS A 887 -36.85 -46.76 -19.37
C LYS A 887 -37.07 -48.24 -19.55
N ASN A 888 -36.15 -49.08 -19.11
CA ASN A 888 -36.32 -50.51 -19.03
C ASN A 888 -37.17 -50.89 -17.85
#